data_299488b87b249c50e4f5289a12bb852d
#
_entry.id   299488b87b249c50e4f5289a12bb852d
#
_cell.length_a   1.000
_cell.length_b   1.000
_cell.length_c   1.000
_cell.angle_alpha   90.00
_cell.angle_beta   90.00
_cell.angle_gamma   90.00
#
_symmetry.space_group_name_H-M   'P 1'
#
loop_
_entity.id
_entity.type
_entity.pdbx_description
1 polymer ?
#
loop_
_entity_poly.entity_id
_entity_poly.type
_entity_poly.pdbx_seq_one_letter_code
_entity_poly.pdbx_strand_id
1 'polypeptide(L)'
;MGQISRLEITLIHQREFVEVMDVHYSPPAIDPLKAATEESLSDQEIVNLPYPTTRDIRNILPLMPGVLQDATGQIHINGSATEQIFSQLDGFNITHPVTGQLTLRVNADAVRRIEVQSSRYSAEYGKGSGGTLNLLTGMGDDRYRFSATNFIPSLQNRKGIHLKEWTPRATFSGPLRRGRAWFFVAPDGEYNLNIVNELPAGADRNRVWRLSNLAKAQVNWTSSNILTTSFLINRFGANHAGLSPFNPLETTVNQSRRAFLFTLKNQTYFAGGWLLDIGWGVSEFRTDDRPMGDAPYIIRPGGTAGNFFKQTVERARRHQWIANLYLPPATWHGRHEFKVGIDLDVITFWASVQRRPILVQRQDGTLARRITFVTPPRFGRRNVEVSSYVQDRWLMTRRLLMELGVRFDWDEIVRRLLVSPRLASSWLLTADGQTKLAIGVGLFYDASNLALITRPLAGRRFDELFDERGRPRMVEPLETMFRVNERSLRAPRFLNWSIGVERKLPASLYLRVEFVQKRGRHGWAFINRGGVDVGQREHLLELASVRRDRYDALQVTIRRTLRERYKLFASYTRSSARSNAVLDFNLDNPLFSQQMGGRLPWDAPNRFLSWGWLPLVKGFNLGYTVEWRDGYPFNVVNEDQQLVEPPGSRRFPDYFSLNVHLERRFRLFGFQWALRAGFNNLTDHANPTVVNNNIDSPGFLTFAGLRGRTFTGRIRFLGRK
;
A
#
# COMPACT_ATOMS: atom_id res chain seq x y z
N MET A 1 -19.71 -33.77 21.09
CA MET A 1 -20.52 -33.79 19.85
C MET A 1 -20.92 -32.35 19.54
N GLY A 2 -20.21 -31.71 18.62
CA GLY A 2 -20.51 -30.36 18.18
C GLY A 2 -21.64 -30.39 17.15
N GLN A 3 -22.79 -29.87 17.47
CA GLN A 3 -23.91 -29.65 16.56
C GLN A 3 -23.48 -28.63 15.49
N ILE A 4 -23.44 -29.05 14.23
CA ILE A 4 -23.38 -28.16 13.09
C ILE A 4 -24.80 -27.70 12.82
N SER A 5 -25.15 -26.49 13.22
CA SER A 5 -26.45 -25.88 12.91
C SER A 5 -26.43 -25.41 11.46
N ARG A 6 -27.22 -26.07 10.62
CA ARG A 6 -27.50 -25.64 9.25
C ARG A 6 -28.57 -24.56 9.33
N LEU A 7 -28.21 -23.32 9.03
CA LEU A 7 -29.17 -22.24 8.89
C LEU A 7 -29.62 -22.17 7.43
N GLU A 8 -30.77 -22.72 7.11
CA GLU A 8 -31.46 -22.47 5.85
C GLU A 8 -32.31 -21.19 6.04
N ILE A 9 -31.89 -20.12 5.42
CA ILE A 9 -32.68 -18.88 5.38
C ILE A 9 -33.52 -18.93 4.11
N THR A 10 -34.77 -19.33 4.25
CA THR A 10 -35.78 -19.16 3.21
C THR A 10 -36.31 -17.74 3.30
N LEU A 11 -35.97 -16.85 2.37
CA LEU A 11 -36.52 -15.52 2.27
C LEU A 11 -37.95 -15.62 1.70
N ILE A 12 -38.93 -15.74 2.56
CA ILE A 12 -40.35 -15.55 2.22
C ILE A 12 -40.65 -14.06 2.30
N HIS A 13 -41.11 -13.48 1.21
CA HIS A 13 -41.50 -12.09 1.11
C HIS A 13 -42.78 -11.87 1.92
N GLN A 14 -42.67 -11.64 3.23
CA GLN A 14 -43.74 -11.09 4.05
C GLN A 14 -43.45 -9.64 4.36
N ARG A 15 -44.35 -8.75 3.93
CA ARG A 15 -44.41 -7.37 4.39
C ARG A 15 -44.66 -7.40 5.91
N GLU A 16 -43.85 -6.58 6.61
CA GLU A 16 -43.92 -6.31 8.06
C GLU A 16 -43.01 -7.19 8.93
N PHE A 17 -42.09 -6.54 9.49
CA PHE A 17 -41.05 -6.73 10.50
C PHE A 17 -39.67 -6.67 9.94
N VAL A 18 -39.15 -5.42 9.79
CA VAL A 18 -37.71 -5.19 9.60
C VAL A 18 -37.07 -5.14 10.99
N GLU A 19 -36.78 -6.30 11.58
CA GLU A 19 -35.77 -6.39 12.60
C GLU A 19 -34.42 -6.28 11.89
N VAL A 20 -33.75 -5.14 12.05
CA VAL A 20 -32.34 -5.02 11.66
C VAL A 20 -31.55 -5.78 12.71
N MET A 21 -31.31 -7.05 12.45
CA MET A 21 -30.25 -7.76 13.15
C MET A 21 -28.92 -7.17 12.63
N ASP A 22 -28.25 -6.42 13.48
CA ASP A 22 -26.82 -6.09 13.30
C ASP A 22 -26.07 -7.41 13.55
N VAL A 23 -25.99 -8.25 12.53
CA VAL A 23 -25.25 -9.52 12.59
C VAL A 23 -23.76 -9.16 12.60
N HIS A 24 -23.21 -9.01 13.79
CA HIS A 24 -21.77 -8.97 13.97
C HIS A 24 -21.21 -10.38 13.72
N TYR A 25 -21.02 -10.71 12.44
CA TYR A 25 -20.37 -11.95 12.07
C TYR A 25 -18.88 -11.83 12.43
N SER A 26 -18.50 -12.44 13.53
CA SER A 26 -17.10 -12.78 13.78
C SER A 26 -16.83 -14.11 13.08
N PRO A 27 -16.06 -14.13 11.97
CA PRO A 27 -15.72 -15.39 11.34
C PRO A 27 -15.07 -16.32 12.36
N PRO A 28 -15.31 -17.64 12.28
CA PRO A 28 -14.67 -18.58 13.15
C PRO A 28 -13.17 -18.41 13.08
N ALA A 29 -12.47 -18.47 14.19
CA ALA A 29 -11.03 -18.22 14.25
C ALA A 29 -10.24 -19.24 13.41
N ILE A 30 -10.81 -20.43 13.18
CA ILE A 30 -10.35 -21.42 12.20
C ILE A 30 -11.49 -21.62 11.22
N ASP A 31 -11.31 -21.10 9.98
CA ASP A 31 -12.28 -21.29 8.91
C ASP A 31 -11.83 -22.46 8.02
N PRO A 32 -12.52 -23.61 8.05
CA PRO A 32 -12.18 -24.76 7.23
C PRO A 32 -12.38 -24.50 5.74
N LEU A 33 -13.23 -23.55 5.41
CA LEU A 33 -13.63 -23.21 4.06
C LEU A 33 -12.75 -22.13 3.44
N LYS A 34 -11.60 -21.79 4.03
CA LYS A 34 -10.62 -20.85 3.49
C LYS A 34 -9.25 -21.50 3.37
N ALA A 35 -8.73 -21.60 2.14
CA ALA A 35 -7.37 -22.05 1.88
C ALA A 35 -6.37 -20.89 1.85
N ALA A 36 -6.80 -19.71 1.41
CA ALA A 36 -5.96 -18.51 1.34
C ALA A 36 -5.48 -18.04 2.72
N THR A 37 -4.23 -17.53 2.78
CA THR A 37 -3.77 -16.75 3.94
C THR A 37 -4.38 -15.37 3.85
N GLU A 38 -5.43 -15.16 4.59
CA GLU A 38 -6.14 -13.89 4.66
C GLU A 38 -6.05 -13.30 6.06
N GLU A 39 -5.59 -12.07 6.13
CA GLU A 39 -5.75 -11.23 7.31
C GLU A 39 -6.83 -10.21 7.03
N SER A 40 -7.74 -10.03 7.95
CA SER A 40 -8.80 -9.04 7.82
C SER A 40 -8.93 -8.18 9.06
N LEU A 41 -9.24 -6.89 8.83
CA LEU A 41 -9.63 -5.94 9.87
C LEU A 41 -11.06 -5.48 9.60
N SER A 42 -11.91 -5.62 10.60
CA SER A 42 -13.28 -5.13 10.59
C SER A 42 -13.33 -3.62 10.86
N ASP A 43 -14.48 -2.99 10.60
CA ASP A 43 -14.74 -1.59 10.91
C ASP A 43 -14.48 -1.26 12.40
N GLN A 44 -14.79 -2.17 13.32
CA GLN A 44 -14.50 -2.00 14.74
C GLN A 44 -13.01 -1.90 15.04
N GLU A 45 -12.17 -2.74 14.40
CA GLU A 45 -10.72 -2.71 14.55
C GLU A 45 -10.13 -1.47 13.89
N ILE A 46 -10.57 -1.15 12.66
CA ILE A 46 -10.14 0.04 11.92
C ILE A 46 -10.35 1.32 12.75
N VAL A 47 -11.45 1.41 13.47
CA VAL A 47 -11.81 2.60 14.24
C VAL A 47 -11.22 2.60 15.65
N ASN A 48 -11.07 1.44 16.29
CA ASN A 48 -10.75 1.34 17.72
C ASN A 48 -9.25 1.18 18.01
N LEU A 49 -8.46 0.63 17.09
CA LEU A 49 -7.01 0.49 17.30
C LEU A 49 -6.30 1.86 17.26
N PRO A 50 -5.32 2.10 18.14
CA PRO A 50 -4.49 3.29 18.09
C PRO A 50 -3.33 3.08 17.11
N TYR A 51 -3.38 3.69 15.95
CA TYR A 51 -2.28 3.76 15.00
C TYR A 51 -2.00 5.23 14.63
N PRO A 52 -0.73 5.56 14.32
CA PRO A 52 -0.37 6.92 13.96
C PRO A 52 -1.17 7.39 12.75
N THR A 53 -1.66 8.61 12.79
CA THR A 53 -2.45 9.18 11.68
C THR A 53 -3.61 8.25 11.27
N THR A 54 -4.56 8.02 12.16
CA THR A 54 -5.71 7.09 12.02
C THR A 54 -6.65 7.35 10.84
N ARG A 55 -6.19 7.93 9.75
CA ARG A 55 -7.01 8.54 8.72
C ARG A 55 -6.70 8.05 7.33
N ASP A 56 -5.46 7.64 7.12
CA ASP A 56 -5.06 6.97 5.90
C ASP A 56 -5.12 5.47 6.15
N ILE A 57 -5.90 4.76 5.33
CA ILE A 57 -6.05 3.32 5.43
C ILE A 57 -4.69 2.60 5.35
N ARG A 58 -3.70 3.19 4.67
CA ARG A 58 -2.35 2.62 4.57
C ARG A 58 -1.64 2.51 5.93
N ASN A 59 -1.99 3.37 6.89
CA ASN A 59 -1.34 3.38 8.21
C ASN A 59 -1.86 2.29 9.16
N ILE A 60 -3.01 1.67 8.86
CA ILE A 60 -3.48 0.52 9.61
C ILE A 60 -2.95 -0.81 9.05
N LEU A 61 -2.60 -0.84 7.76
CA LEU A 61 -2.15 -2.07 7.11
C LEU A 61 -0.93 -2.70 7.80
N PRO A 62 0.06 -1.94 8.34
CA PRO A 62 1.15 -2.53 9.12
C PRO A 62 0.72 -3.23 10.41
N LEU A 63 -0.53 -3.10 10.87
CA LEU A 63 -1.06 -3.91 11.98
C LEU A 63 -1.39 -5.36 11.58
N MET A 64 -1.14 -5.72 10.33
CA MET A 64 -1.26 -7.08 9.82
C MET A 64 0.12 -7.74 9.68
N PRO A 65 0.25 -9.05 9.96
CA PRO A 65 1.49 -9.79 9.76
C PRO A 65 1.98 -9.72 8.32
N GLY A 66 3.28 -9.63 8.11
CA GLY A 66 3.89 -9.59 6.79
C GLY A 66 3.68 -8.29 6.01
N VAL A 67 2.97 -7.29 6.58
CA VAL A 67 2.77 -5.97 5.96
C VAL A 67 3.68 -4.94 6.60
N LEU A 68 4.53 -4.30 5.82
CA LEU A 68 5.43 -3.23 6.24
C LEU A 68 5.08 -1.92 5.53
N GLN A 69 5.39 -0.80 6.16
CA GLN A 69 5.32 0.53 5.55
C GLN A 69 6.71 1.16 5.61
N ASP A 70 7.24 1.56 4.45
CA ASP A 70 8.55 2.19 4.37
C ASP A 70 8.53 3.66 4.84
N ALA A 71 9.69 4.32 4.84
CA ALA A 71 9.84 5.71 5.25
C ALA A 71 9.04 6.69 4.36
N THR A 72 8.72 6.30 3.13
CA THR A 72 7.91 7.10 2.19
C THR A 72 6.41 6.87 2.32
N GLY A 73 6.00 5.96 3.23
CA GLY A 73 4.60 5.60 3.47
C GLY A 73 4.04 4.57 2.48
N GLN A 74 4.89 3.92 1.69
CA GLN A 74 4.48 2.87 0.77
C GLN A 74 4.36 1.53 1.49
N ILE A 75 3.45 0.70 0.98
CA ILE A 75 3.12 -0.61 1.58
C ILE A 75 3.86 -1.72 0.85
N HIS A 76 4.41 -2.65 1.64
CA HIS A 76 5.08 -3.86 1.19
C HIS A 76 4.45 -5.08 1.86
N ILE A 77 4.06 -6.09 1.08
CA ILE A 77 3.45 -7.33 1.59
C ILE A 77 4.42 -8.48 1.33
N ASN A 78 4.84 -9.17 2.41
CA ASN A 78 5.74 -10.30 2.32
C ASN A 78 6.96 -10.04 1.41
N GLY A 79 7.69 -8.95 1.72
CA GLY A 79 8.92 -8.57 1.04
C GLY A 79 8.78 -8.04 -0.38
N SER A 80 7.55 -7.89 -0.90
CA SER A 80 7.31 -7.45 -2.27
C SER A 80 7.50 -5.96 -2.45
N ALA A 81 7.84 -5.53 -3.66
CA ALA A 81 7.80 -4.14 -4.06
C ALA A 81 6.33 -3.64 -4.18
N THR A 82 6.15 -2.34 -4.15
CA THR A 82 4.81 -1.73 -4.15
C THR A 82 4.01 -2.03 -5.41
N GLU A 83 4.66 -2.09 -6.56
CA GLU A 83 4.08 -2.43 -7.86
C GLU A 83 3.65 -3.90 -7.98
N GLN A 84 4.09 -4.74 -7.05
CA GLN A 84 3.75 -6.16 -6.99
C GLN A 84 2.49 -6.44 -6.16
N ILE A 85 1.86 -5.40 -5.61
CA ILE A 85 0.66 -5.50 -4.79
C ILE A 85 -0.56 -5.10 -5.61
N PHE A 86 -1.53 -6.00 -5.72
CA PHE A 86 -2.79 -5.71 -6.37
C PHE A 86 -3.80 -5.17 -5.36
N SER A 87 -4.21 -3.90 -5.52
CA SER A 87 -5.14 -3.24 -4.58
C SER A 87 -6.47 -2.94 -5.25
N GLN A 88 -7.56 -3.28 -4.57
CA GLN A 88 -8.93 -3.08 -5.04
C GLN A 88 -9.79 -2.30 -4.04
N LEU A 89 -10.76 -1.56 -4.56
CA LEU A 89 -11.88 -0.96 -3.82
C LEU A 89 -13.19 -1.48 -4.41
N ASP A 90 -13.95 -2.24 -3.63
CA ASP A 90 -15.23 -2.85 -4.04
C ASP A 90 -15.13 -3.65 -5.37
N GLY A 91 -13.95 -4.27 -5.63
CA GLY A 91 -13.66 -5.08 -6.81
C GLY A 91 -12.96 -4.37 -7.97
N PHE A 92 -12.76 -3.06 -7.91
CA PHE A 92 -12.04 -2.28 -8.94
C PHE A 92 -10.61 -1.95 -8.55
N ASN A 93 -9.69 -2.02 -9.49
CA ASN A 93 -8.28 -1.73 -9.28
C ASN A 93 -8.05 -0.24 -8.96
N ILE A 94 -7.41 0.02 -7.81
CA ILE A 94 -7.11 1.38 -7.31
C ILE A 94 -5.62 1.71 -7.32
N THR A 95 -4.77 0.85 -7.88
CA THR A 95 -3.34 1.15 -8.01
C THR A 95 -3.09 2.21 -9.09
N HIS A 96 -2.08 3.03 -8.88
CA HIS A 96 -1.65 3.99 -9.88
C HIS A 96 -1.23 3.28 -11.18
N PRO A 97 -1.78 3.62 -12.36
CA PRO A 97 -1.62 2.83 -13.58
C PRO A 97 -0.18 2.70 -14.07
N VAL A 98 0.70 3.63 -13.72
CA VAL A 98 2.09 3.69 -14.18
C VAL A 98 3.05 3.08 -13.18
N THR A 99 2.89 3.40 -11.89
CA THR A 99 3.83 3.01 -10.84
C THR A 99 3.38 1.77 -10.05
N GLY A 100 2.12 1.31 -10.22
CA GLY A 100 1.54 0.21 -9.44
C GLY A 100 1.27 0.53 -7.96
N GLN A 101 1.59 1.73 -7.49
CA GLN A 101 1.48 2.11 -6.08
C GLN A 101 0.03 2.40 -5.67
N LEU A 102 -0.31 2.11 -4.41
CA LEU A 102 -1.57 2.55 -3.80
C LEU A 102 -1.47 4.02 -3.40
N THR A 103 -1.99 4.91 -4.24
CA THR A 103 -1.96 6.36 -4.02
C THR A 103 -3.32 6.97 -3.69
N LEU A 104 -4.42 6.29 -4.04
CA LEU A 104 -5.78 6.70 -3.66
C LEU A 104 -5.96 6.60 -2.14
N ARG A 105 -6.54 7.66 -1.58
CA ARG A 105 -6.92 7.72 -0.17
C ARG A 105 -8.40 7.39 -0.04
N VAL A 106 -8.71 6.48 0.86
CA VAL A 106 -10.07 6.13 1.25
C VAL A 106 -10.27 6.49 2.71
N ASN A 107 -11.37 7.17 3.03
CA ASN A 107 -11.75 7.49 4.40
C ASN A 107 -11.87 6.19 5.22
N ALA A 108 -11.12 6.09 6.31
CA ALA A 108 -11.12 4.91 7.18
C ALA A 108 -12.52 4.62 7.77
N ASP A 109 -13.34 5.65 8.03
CA ASP A 109 -14.70 5.48 8.54
C ASP A 109 -15.68 4.96 7.45
N ALA A 110 -15.29 5.03 6.17
CA ALA A 110 -16.04 4.48 5.04
C ALA A 110 -15.77 2.99 4.82
N VAL A 111 -14.63 2.49 5.28
CA VAL A 111 -14.23 1.10 5.05
C VAL A 111 -14.83 0.20 6.12
N ARG A 112 -15.56 -0.83 5.69
CA ARG A 112 -16.17 -1.84 6.54
C ARG A 112 -15.24 -3.00 6.82
N ARG A 113 -14.41 -3.32 5.83
CA ARG A 113 -13.47 -4.43 5.94
C ARG A 113 -12.25 -4.19 5.06
N ILE A 114 -11.09 -4.50 5.61
CA ILE A 114 -9.83 -4.60 4.90
C ILE A 114 -9.46 -6.08 4.85
N GLU A 115 -9.13 -6.59 3.69
CA GLU A 115 -8.64 -7.95 3.50
C GLU A 115 -7.29 -7.89 2.79
N VAL A 116 -6.30 -8.54 3.39
CA VAL A 116 -4.98 -8.75 2.78
C VAL A 116 -4.78 -10.25 2.61
N GLN A 117 -4.63 -10.67 1.36
CA GLN A 117 -4.26 -12.04 1.04
C GLN A 117 -2.80 -12.04 0.59
N SER A 118 -1.95 -12.65 1.38
CA SER A 118 -0.50 -12.58 1.19
C SER A 118 0.09 -13.84 0.56
N SER A 119 -0.64 -14.95 0.58
CA SER A 119 -0.29 -16.21 -0.07
C SER A 119 -1.53 -17.05 -0.34
N ARG A 120 -1.43 -18.03 -1.21
CA ARG A 120 -2.54 -18.95 -1.55
C ARG A 120 -3.82 -18.26 -2.05
N TYR A 121 -3.70 -17.07 -2.65
CA TYR A 121 -4.87 -16.33 -3.13
C TYR A 121 -5.33 -16.83 -4.50
N SER A 122 -6.63 -16.69 -4.72
CA SER A 122 -7.35 -17.28 -5.83
C SER A 122 -6.96 -16.74 -7.21
N ALA A 123 -7.33 -17.44 -8.29
CA ALA A 123 -6.99 -17.07 -9.67
C ALA A 123 -7.67 -15.78 -10.15
N GLU A 124 -8.74 -15.34 -9.49
CA GLU A 124 -9.38 -14.05 -9.77
C GLU A 124 -8.45 -12.86 -9.57
N TYR A 125 -7.50 -12.96 -8.62
CA TYR A 125 -6.54 -11.90 -8.35
C TYR A 125 -5.31 -12.09 -9.23
N GLY A 126 -4.98 -11.06 -10.02
CA GLY A 126 -3.84 -11.04 -10.92
C GLY A 126 -3.01 -9.77 -10.79
N LYS A 127 -2.09 -9.60 -11.74
CA LYS A 127 -1.30 -8.36 -11.90
C LYS A 127 -0.45 -7.99 -10.67
N GLY A 128 -0.18 -8.94 -9.76
CA GLY A 128 0.64 -8.73 -8.58
C GLY A 128 1.02 -10.04 -7.91
N SER A 129 2.31 -10.25 -7.70
CA SER A 129 2.89 -11.43 -7.04
C SER A 129 3.06 -11.26 -5.54
N GLY A 130 2.96 -10.02 -5.06
CA GLY A 130 3.20 -9.67 -3.68
C GLY A 130 2.06 -10.04 -2.74
N GLY A 131 0.85 -9.98 -3.23
CA GLY A 131 -0.38 -10.18 -2.49
C GLY A 131 -1.48 -9.27 -3.00
N THR A 132 -2.66 -9.41 -2.40
CA THR A 132 -3.82 -8.59 -2.72
C THR A 132 -4.29 -7.80 -1.52
N LEU A 133 -4.70 -6.58 -1.74
CA LEU A 133 -5.38 -5.73 -0.78
C LEU A 133 -6.79 -5.43 -1.30
N ASN A 134 -7.81 -5.86 -0.58
CA ASN A 134 -9.19 -5.60 -0.91
C ASN A 134 -9.83 -4.70 0.16
N LEU A 135 -10.36 -3.56 -0.25
CA LEU A 135 -11.06 -2.60 0.58
C LEU A 135 -12.56 -2.68 0.25
N LEU A 136 -13.36 -3.07 1.25
CA LEU A 136 -14.81 -3.11 1.14
C LEU A 136 -15.41 -1.91 1.87
N THR A 137 -16.21 -1.11 1.15
CA THR A 137 -16.79 0.11 1.70
C THR A 137 -18.23 -0.10 2.16
N GLY A 138 -18.70 0.81 3.02
CA GLY A 138 -20.07 0.82 3.52
C GLY A 138 -21.11 1.12 2.45
N MET A 139 -22.36 0.84 2.78
CA MET A 139 -23.56 1.19 2.00
C MET A 139 -24.67 1.67 2.95
N GLY A 140 -25.64 2.39 2.44
CA GLY A 140 -26.83 2.78 3.17
C GLY A 140 -27.82 1.63 3.38
N ASP A 141 -28.71 1.80 4.34
CA ASP A 141 -29.87 0.94 4.58
C ASP A 141 -31.15 1.80 4.69
N ASP A 142 -32.26 1.22 5.12
CA ASP A 142 -33.52 1.93 5.24
C ASP A 142 -33.59 2.93 6.39
N ARG A 143 -32.48 3.18 7.08
CA ARG A 143 -32.36 4.16 8.16
C ARG A 143 -31.31 5.21 7.83
N TYR A 144 -31.62 6.47 8.09
CA TYR A 144 -30.62 7.53 8.03
C TYR A 144 -29.64 7.40 9.17
N ARG A 145 -28.35 7.38 8.84
CA ARG A 145 -27.26 7.31 9.82
C ARG A 145 -26.27 8.43 9.53
N PHE A 146 -25.85 9.09 10.60
CA PHE A 146 -24.83 10.12 10.54
C PHE A 146 -23.78 9.86 11.62
N SER A 147 -22.52 9.93 11.27
CA SER A 147 -21.41 9.96 12.23
C SER A 147 -20.39 11.02 11.83
N ALA A 148 -19.70 11.59 12.81
CA ALA A 148 -18.66 12.56 12.58
C ALA A 148 -17.51 12.36 13.57
N THR A 149 -16.29 12.64 13.10
CA THR A 149 -15.07 12.40 13.88
C THR A 149 -14.08 13.54 13.65
N ASN A 150 -13.34 13.95 14.70
CA ASN A 150 -12.24 14.90 14.66
C ASN A 150 -12.57 16.26 14.03
N PHE A 151 -13.73 16.81 14.31
CA PHE A 151 -14.11 18.15 13.83
C PHE A 151 -13.47 19.27 14.64
N ILE A 152 -12.76 18.98 15.74
CA ILE A 152 -11.99 19.93 16.54
C ILE A 152 -10.51 19.77 16.15
N PRO A 153 -9.82 20.87 15.76
CA PRO A 153 -8.40 20.82 15.43
C PRO A 153 -7.54 20.62 16.69
N SER A 154 -6.37 20.01 16.51
CA SER A 154 -5.33 19.93 17.55
C SER A 154 -4.36 21.11 17.45
N LEU A 155 -3.90 21.57 18.60
CA LEU A 155 -2.89 22.62 18.72
C LEU A 155 -1.54 22.03 19.15
N GLN A 156 -0.47 22.67 18.76
CA GLN A 156 0.89 22.39 19.24
C GLN A 156 1.56 23.65 19.72
N ASN A 157 2.37 23.50 20.76
CA ASN A 157 3.27 24.56 21.24
C ASN A 157 4.71 24.20 20.89
N ARG A 158 5.09 24.44 19.63
CA ARG A 158 6.48 24.31 19.13
C ARG A 158 6.82 25.59 18.40
N LYS A 159 7.84 26.30 18.88
CA LYS A 159 8.19 27.66 18.34
C LYS A 159 6.95 28.55 18.20
N GLY A 160 6.09 28.57 19.23
CA GLY A 160 4.80 29.24 19.29
C GLY A 160 3.59 28.29 19.18
N ILE A 161 2.40 28.81 19.49
CA ILE A 161 1.14 28.08 19.41
C ILE A 161 0.67 28.04 17.95
N HIS A 162 0.52 26.83 17.40
CA HIS A 162 0.08 26.59 16.03
C HIS A 162 -0.99 25.51 15.94
N LEU A 163 -1.85 25.63 14.91
CA LEU A 163 -2.70 24.54 14.48
C LEU A 163 -1.79 23.41 13.98
N LYS A 164 -1.72 22.29 14.71
CA LYS A 164 -0.88 21.15 14.32
C LYS A 164 -1.57 20.30 13.27
N GLU A 165 -2.78 19.88 13.58
CA GLU A 165 -3.47 18.87 12.81
C GLU A 165 -4.98 19.02 12.94
N TRP A 166 -5.67 18.97 11.81
CA TRP A 166 -7.13 18.94 11.75
C TRP A 166 -7.60 17.93 10.73
N THR A 167 -8.52 17.06 11.13
CA THR A 167 -8.86 15.87 10.33
C THR A 167 -10.32 15.52 10.46
N PRO A 168 -11.19 16.46 10.02
CA PRO A 168 -12.62 16.26 10.04
C PRO A 168 -13.01 15.12 9.10
N ARG A 169 -13.85 14.21 9.60
CA ARG A 169 -14.45 13.12 8.83
C ARG A 169 -15.90 12.99 9.20
N ALA A 170 -16.70 12.60 8.22
CA ALA A 170 -18.10 12.28 8.47
C ALA A 170 -18.52 11.11 7.58
N THR A 171 -19.58 10.43 7.98
CA THR A 171 -20.32 9.50 7.12
C THR A 171 -21.80 9.84 7.21
N PHE A 172 -22.47 9.82 6.08
CA PHE A 172 -23.91 9.98 5.99
C PHE A 172 -24.48 8.94 5.04
N SER A 173 -25.49 8.22 5.48
CA SER A 173 -26.11 7.16 4.68
C SER A 173 -27.59 7.04 4.98
N GLY A 174 -28.34 6.45 4.05
CA GLY A 174 -29.76 6.22 4.22
C GLY A 174 -30.46 5.84 2.93
N PRO A 175 -31.81 5.73 2.97
CA PRO A 175 -32.58 5.42 1.80
C PRO A 175 -32.78 6.66 0.91
N LEU A 176 -32.58 6.50 -0.41
CA LEU A 176 -33.16 7.35 -1.45
C LEU A 176 -34.63 6.96 -1.67
N ARG A 177 -34.88 5.65 -1.68
CA ARG A 177 -36.22 5.04 -1.69
C ARG A 177 -36.15 3.77 -0.84
N ARG A 178 -36.92 3.73 0.26
CA ARG A 178 -36.93 2.59 1.19
C ARG A 178 -37.19 1.27 0.46
N GLY A 179 -36.43 0.24 0.85
CA GLY A 179 -36.49 -1.09 0.27
C GLY A 179 -35.97 -1.22 -1.17
N ARG A 180 -35.52 -0.11 -1.81
CA ARG A 180 -35.14 -0.15 -3.22
C ARG A 180 -33.85 0.61 -3.58
N ALA A 181 -33.60 1.74 -2.97
CA ALA A 181 -32.43 2.55 -3.31
C ALA A 181 -31.82 3.23 -2.09
N TRP A 182 -30.52 3.21 -1.99
CA TRP A 182 -29.75 3.74 -0.85
C TRP A 182 -28.53 4.50 -1.31
N PHE A 183 -28.07 5.38 -0.43
CA PHE A 183 -26.83 6.13 -0.64
C PHE A 183 -25.91 6.04 0.57
N PHE A 184 -24.62 6.30 0.33
CA PHE A 184 -23.59 6.43 1.34
C PHE A 184 -22.59 7.49 0.91
N VAL A 185 -22.28 8.44 1.78
CA VAL A 185 -21.31 9.53 1.53
C VAL A 185 -20.34 9.60 2.68
N ALA A 186 -19.05 9.72 2.39
CA ALA A 186 -17.99 9.75 3.40
C ALA A 186 -16.91 10.78 3.06
N PRO A 187 -17.14 12.07 3.37
CA PRO A 187 -16.13 13.11 3.25
C PRO A 187 -15.03 12.95 4.30
N ASP A 188 -13.80 13.31 3.93
CA ASP A 188 -12.61 13.27 4.76
C ASP A 188 -11.71 14.46 4.40
N GLY A 189 -11.24 15.16 5.40
CA GLY A 189 -10.27 16.24 5.28
C GLY A 189 -9.04 16.00 6.15
N GLU A 190 -7.91 16.53 5.75
CA GLU A 190 -6.70 16.57 6.56
C GLU A 190 -5.95 17.86 6.32
N TYR A 191 -5.58 18.52 7.39
CA TYR A 191 -4.58 19.57 7.43
C TYR A 191 -3.52 19.17 8.44
N ASN A 192 -2.25 19.26 8.06
CA ASN A 192 -1.11 18.94 8.92
C ASN A 192 0.00 19.97 8.74
N LEU A 193 0.48 20.55 9.85
CA LEU A 193 1.63 21.41 9.92
C LEU A 193 2.76 20.69 10.61
N ASN A 194 3.81 20.37 9.84
CA ASN A 194 5.05 19.81 10.39
C ASN A 194 6.06 20.94 10.62
N ILE A 195 6.70 20.93 11.78
CA ILE A 195 7.78 21.85 12.13
C ILE A 195 9.05 21.01 12.27
N VAL A 196 10.09 21.38 11.52
CA VAL A 196 11.43 20.79 11.58
C VAL A 196 12.23 21.59 12.60
N ASN A 197 12.52 21.00 13.76
CA ASN A 197 13.09 21.71 14.90
C ASN A 197 14.50 22.28 14.65
N GLU A 198 15.26 21.58 13.83
CA GLU A 198 16.66 21.89 13.50
C GLU A 198 16.80 23.09 12.54
N LEU A 199 15.71 23.51 11.91
CA LEU A 199 15.71 24.66 10.99
C LEU A 199 15.34 25.97 11.69
N PRO A 200 15.76 27.14 11.18
CA PRO A 200 15.39 28.47 11.71
C PRO A 200 13.88 28.70 11.67
N ALA A 201 13.35 29.47 12.62
CA ALA A 201 11.95 29.87 12.63
C ALA A 201 11.58 30.62 11.34
N GLY A 202 10.46 30.25 10.73
CA GLY A 202 10.01 30.78 9.43
C GLY A 202 10.39 29.94 8.21
N ALA A 203 11.55 29.28 8.25
CA ALA A 203 12.00 28.33 7.22
C ALA A 203 11.80 26.85 7.62
N ASP A 204 11.12 26.60 8.71
CA ASP A 204 11.01 25.30 9.39
C ASP A 204 9.67 24.57 9.16
N ARG A 205 8.83 25.07 8.26
CA ARG A 205 7.42 24.63 8.18
C ARG A 205 7.07 23.98 6.86
N ASN A 206 6.46 22.81 6.97
CA ASN A 206 5.83 22.10 5.85
C ASN A 206 4.32 21.97 6.14
N ARG A 207 3.48 22.39 5.19
CA ARG A 207 2.02 22.28 5.27
C ARG A 207 1.52 21.25 4.28
N VAL A 208 0.72 20.32 4.79
CA VAL A 208 0.07 19.30 3.97
C VAL A 208 -1.44 19.39 4.17
N TRP A 209 -2.19 19.38 3.09
CA TRP A 209 -3.64 19.27 3.13
C TRP A 209 -4.13 18.17 2.18
N ARG A 210 -5.20 17.50 2.56
CA ARG A 210 -5.86 16.47 1.75
C ARG A 210 -7.37 16.58 1.87
N LEU A 211 -8.06 16.30 0.78
CA LEU A 211 -9.50 16.15 0.74
C LEU A 211 -9.83 14.84 0.03
N SER A 212 -10.73 14.07 0.61
CA SER A 212 -11.25 12.84 0.01
C SER A 212 -12.76 12.79 0.23
N ASN A 213 -13.49 12.37 -0.77
CA ASN A 213 -14.92 12.12 -0.66
C ASN A 213 -15.28 10.86 -1.43
N LEU A 214 -15.86 9.90 -0.73
CA LEU A 214 -16.49 8.72 -1.31
C LEU A 214 -18.01 8.91 -1.31
N ALA A 215 -18.64 8.79 -2.46
CA ALA A 215 -20.08 8.74 -2.62
C ALA A 215 -20.46 7.44 -3.32
N LYS A 216 -21.46 6.73 -2.77
CA LYS A 216 -22.01 5.48 -3.36
C LYS A 216 -23.53 5.57 -3.42
N ALA A 217 -24.08 4.93 -4.44
CA ALA A 217 -25.50 4.65 -4.51
C ALA A 217 -25.72 3.21 -4.98
N GLN A 218 -26.75 2.59 -4.44
CA GLN A 218 -27.21 1.26 -4.86
C GLN A 218 -28.70 1.34 -5.16
N VAL A 219 -29.10 0.70 -6.25
CA VAL A 219 -30.49 0.57 -6.65
C VAL A 219 -30.77 -0.90 -6.95
N ASN A 220 -31.73 -1.47 -6.23
CA ASN A 220 -32.30 -2.77 -6.59
C ASN A 220 -33.33 -2.53 -7.69
N TRP A 221 -32.88 -2.70 -8.95
CA TRP A 221 -33.72 -2.45 -10.12
C TRP A 221 -34.91 -3.42 -10.19
N THR A 222 -34.59 -4.69 -9.91
CA THR A 222 -35.54 -5.78 -9.65
C THR A 222 -35.10 -6.55 -8.41
N SER A 223 -35.86 -7.56 -8.00
CA SER A 223 -35.44 -8.49 -6.93
C SER A 223 -34.18 -9.28 -7.25
N SER A 224 -33.86 -9.42 -8.54
CA SER A 224 -32.70 -10.19 -9.04
C SER A 224 -31.61 -9.31 -9.66
N ASN A 225 -31.76 -7.98 -9.70
CA ASN A 225 -30.79 -7.09 -10.33
C ASN A 225 -30.44 -5.91 -9.42
N ILE A 226 -29.16 -5.79 -9.10
CA ILE A 226 -28.60 -4.77 -8.22
C ILE A 226 -27.59 -3.93 -8.98
N LEU A 227 -27.85 -2.64 -9.09
CA LEU A 227 -26.94 -1.66 -9.67
C LEU A 227 -26.28 -0.86 -8.57
N THR A 228 -24.93 -0.84 -8.56
CA THR A 228 -24.14 -0.05 -7.63
C THR A 228 -23.24 0.90 -8.40
N THR A 229 -23.22 2.16 -7.99
CA THR A 229 -22.28 3.16 -8.51
C THR A 229 -21.50 3.79 -7.38
N SER A 230 -20.21 4.11 -7.61
CA SER A 230 -19.39 4.85 -6.64
C SER A 230 -18.52 5.89 -7.32
N PHE A 231 -18.27 6.97 -6.59
CA PHE A 231 -17.38 8.04 -7.00
C PHE A 231 -16.47 8.42 -5.81
N LEU A 232 -15.16 8.24 -6.00
CA LEU A 232 -14.14 8.67 -5.06
C LEU A 232 -13.33 9.79 -5.70
N ILE A 233 -13.22 10.92 -5.03
CA ILE A 233 -12.34 12.02 -5.44
C ILE A 233 -11.31 12.30 -4.35
N ASN A 234 -10.05 12.50 -4.76
CA ASN A 234 -8.96 12.89 -3.89
C ASN A 234 -8.28 14.16 -4.39
N ARG A 235 -7.96 15.07 -3.46
CA ARG A 235 -7.10 16.22 -3.70
C ARG A 235 -6.04 16.29 -2.61
N PHE A 236 -4.82 16.56 -2.99
CA PHE A 236 -3.67 16.67 -2.12
C PHE A 236 -2.85 17.89 -2.51
N GLY A 237 -2.39 18.65 -1.53
CA GLY A 237 -1.40 19.70 -1.68
C GLY A 237 -0.39 19.65 -0.55
N ALA A 238 0.87 19.83 -0.87
CA ALA A 238 1.95 19.98 0.09
C ALA A 238 2.82 21.17 -0.33
N ASN A 239 2.98 22.14 0.56
CA ASN A 239 3.98 23.18 0.40
C ASN A 239 5.27 22.70 1.07
N HIS A 240 6.40 22.91 0.43
CA HIS A 240 7.71 22.53 0.95
C HIS A 240 7.87 21.04 1.24
N ALA A 241 7.40 20.20 0.31
CA ALA A 241 7.63 18.76 0.39
C ALA A 241 9.13 18.46 0.31
N GLY A 242 9.62 17.57 1.18
CA GLY A 242 11.04 17.23 1.30
C GLY A 242 11.83 18.07 2.31
N LEU A 243 11.17 19.04 3.00
CA LEU A 243 11.82 19.85 4.04
C LEU A 243 12.43 18.96 5.14
N SER A 244 13.71 19.12 5.38
CA SER A 244 14.47 18.41 6.41
C SER A 244 15.68 19.24 6.85
N PRO A 245 16.42 18.85 7.91
CA PRO A 245 17.67 19.53 8.28
C PRO A 245 18.72 19.54 7.15
N PHE A 246 18.66 18.57 6.23
CA PHE A 246 19.57 18.44 5.09
C PHE A 246 19.03 19.06 3.80
N ASN A 247 17.75 19.37 3.76
CA ASN A 247 17.06 19.97 2.62
C ASN A 247 16.31 21.23 3.10
N PRO A 248 16.93 22.41 3.03
CA PRO A 248 16.31 23.66 3.46
C PRO A 248 15.14 24.08 2.54
N LEU A 249 14.43 25.13 2.94
CA LEU A 249 13.16 25.53 2.35
C LEU A 249 13.21 25.73 0.83
N GLU A 250 14.23 26.40 0.33
CA GLU A 250 14.43 26.72 -1.08
C GLU A 250 14.66 25.49 -1.96
N THR A 251 15.14 24.38 -1.37
CA THR A 251 15.39 23.12 -2.09
C THR A 251 14.16 22.23 -2.18
N THR A 252 13.05 22.65 -1.59
CA THR A 252 11.81 21.88 -1.52
C THR A 252 10.95 22.03 -2.76
N VAL A 253 9.85 21.26 -2.81
CA VAL A 253 8.91 21.21 -3.92
C VAL A 253 7.49 21.48 -3.41
N ASN A 254 6.75 22.30 -4.15
CA ASN A 254 5.30 22.39 -3.97
C ASN A 254 4.61 21.30 -4.80
N GLN A 255 3.82 20.47 -4.15
CA GLN A 255 3.14 19.33 -4.75
C GLN A 255 1.64 19.55 -4.81
N SER A 256 1.04 19.26 -5.96
CA SER A 256 -0.42 19.19 -6.15
C SER A 256 -0.78 17.88 -6.82
N ARG A 257 -1.69 17.12 -6.22
CA ARG A 257 -2.16 15.86 -6.77
C ARG A 257 -3.68 15.81 -6.79
N ARG A 258 -4.24 15.28 -7.86
CA ARG A 258 -5.67 15.04 -8.01
C ARG A 258 -5.87 13.62 -8.52
N ALA A 259 -6.81 12.92 -7.93
CA ALA A 259 -7.20 11.61 -8.44
C ALA A 259 -8.70 11.43 -8.26
N PHE A 260 -9.29 10.63 -9.13
CA PHE A 260 -10.67 10.16 -8.98
C PHE A 260 -10.81 8.71 -9.44
N LEU A 261 -11.81 8.06 -8.91
CA LEU A 261 -12.30 6.76 -9.35
C LEU A 261 -13.82 6.85 -9.47
N PHE A 262 -14.36 6.51 -10.64
CA PHE A 262 -15.78 6.28 -10.85
C PHE A 262 -15.99 4.82 -11.21
N THR A 263 -17.00 4.18 -10.62
CA THR A 263 -17.36 2.79 -10.91
C THR A 263 -18.85 2.61 -11.08
N LEU A 264 -19.21 1.70 -11.96
CA LEU A 264 -20.57 1.23 -12.18
C LEU A 264 -20.53 -0.30 -12.20
N LYS A 265 -21.30 -0.96 -11.35
CA LYS A 265 -21.33 -2.43 -11.22
C LYS A 265 -22.76 -2.91 -11.20
N ASN A 266 -23.06 -3.88 -12.01
CA ASN A 266 -24.36 -4.56 -12.05
C ASN A 266 -24.18 -6.02 -11.65
N GLN A 267 -25.00 -6.48 -10.71
CA GLN A 267 -25.10 -7.86 -10.27
C GLN A 267 -26.47 -8.41 -10.67
N THR A 268 -26.48 -9.50 -11.41
CA THR A 268 -27.71 -10.14 -11.90
C THR A 268 -27.76 -11.59 -11.43
N TYR A 269 -28.80 -11.92 -10.71
CA TYR A 269 -29.12 -13.28 -10.27
C TYR A 269 -30.10 -13.90 -11.29
N PHE A 270 -29.70 -15.00 -11.89
CA PHE A 270 -30.53 -15.75 -12.84
C PHE A 270 -31.23 -16.93 -12.16
N ALA A 271 -32.32 -17.35 -12.75
CA ALA A 271 -32.95 -18.62 -12.40
C ALA A 271 -31.92 -19.79 -12.52
N GLY A 272 -31.96 -20.75 -11.60
CA GLY A 272 -30.99 -21.83 -11.55
C GLY A 272 -29.71 -21.54 -10.78
N GLY A 273 -29.63 -20.37 -10.09
CA GLY A 273 -28.54 -20.08 -9.13
C GLY A 273 -27.26 -19.50 -9.74
N TRP A 274 -27.32 -18.98 -10.96
CA TRP A 274 -26.21 -18.26 -11.58
C TRP A 274 -26.16 -16.81 -11.06
N LEU A 275 -24.95 -16.31 -10.84
CA LEU A 275 -24.73 -14.89 -10.54
C LEU A 275 -23.73 -14.32 -11.53
N LEU A 276 -24.09 -13.22 -12.18
CA LEU A 276 -23.25 -12.48 -13.10
C LEU A 276 -22.99 -11.07 -12.54
N ASP A 277 -21.71 -10.75 -12.34
CA ASP A 277 -21.22 -9.43 -11.98
C ASP A 277 -20.57 -8.80 -13.21
N ILE A 278 -21.08 -7.65 -13.68
CA ILE A 278 -20.43 -6.85 -14.73
C ILE A 278 -20.14 -5.48 -14.16
N GLY A 279 -18.95 -4.98 -14.42
CA GLY A 279 -18.54 -3.68 -13.95
C GLY A 279 -17.69 -2.91 -14.96
N TRP A 280 -17.83 -1.58 -14.91
CA TRP A 280 -16.95 -0.64 -15.57
C TRP A 280 -16.47 0.41 -14.59
N GLY A 281 -15.17 0.74 -14.68
CA GLY A 281 -14.57 1.77 -13.86
C GLY A 281 -13.60 2.65 -14.63
N VAL A 282 -13.49 3.90 -14.22
CA VAL A 282 -12.46 4.81 -14.71
C VAL A 282 -11.75 5.46 -13.55
N SER A 283 -10.42 5.38 -13.54
CA SER A 283 -9.57 6.10 -12.60
C SER A 283 -8.62 7.04 -13.33
N GLU A 284 -8.39 8.21 -12.77
CA GLU A 284 -7.43 9.19 -13.29
C GLU A 284 -6.60 9.75 -12.16
N PHE A 285 -5.30 9.89 -12.41
CA PHE A 285 -4.30 10.45 -11.51
C PHE A 285 -3.58 11.59 -12.21
N ARG A 286 -3.47 12.73 -11.56
CA ARG A 286 -2.71 13.88 -12.02
C ARG A 286 -1.77 14.37 -10.94
N THR A 287 -0.51 14.56 -11.31
CA THR A 287 0.56 15.11 -10.47
C THR A 287 1.07 16.40 -11.08
N ASP A 288 1.31 17.42 -10.25
CA ASP A 288 1.95 18.69 -10.61
C ASP A 288 2.91 19.05 -9.48
N ASP A 289 4.20 18.84 -9.70
CA ASP A 289 5.28 19.11 -8.74
C ASP A 289 6.12 20.27 -9.26
N ARG A 290 6.24 21.36 -8.47
CA ARG A 290 6.90 22.61 -8.85
C ARG A 290 7.98 22.98 -7.84
N PRO A 291 9.22 23.20 -8.29
CA PRO A 291 10.30 23.74 -7.45
C PRO A 291 9.98 25.16 -6.97
N MET A 292 10.70 25.62 -5.95
CA MET A 292 10.51 26.93 -5.33
C MET A 292 11.04 28.09 -6.16
N GLY A 293 11.91 27.82 -7.12
CA GLY A 293 12.55 28.83 -7.99
C GLY A 293 13.42 28.17 -9.06
N ASP A 294 14.35 28.97 -9.62
CA ASP A 294 15.11 28.59 -10.81
C ASP A 294 16.63 28.52 -10.58
N ALA A 295 17.11 28.76 -9.35
CA ALA A 295 18.53 28.64 -9.02
C ALA A 295 19.01 27.19 -9.20
N PRO A 296 20.27 26.95 -9.57
CA PRO A 296 20.85 25.63 -9.70
C PRO A 296 20.68 24.81 -8.40
N TYR A 297 20.34 23.54 -8.55
CA TYR A 297 20.26 22.62 -7.42
C TYR A 297 21.65 22.10 -7.07
N ILE A 298 22.06 22.25 -5.82
CA ILE A 298 23.39 21.91 -5.33
C ILE A 298 23.28 20.81 -4.30
N ILE A 299 24.06 19.73 -4.49
CA ILE A 299 24.22 18.63 -3.54
C ILE A 299 25.61 18.77 -2.91
N ARG A 300 25.67 18.74 -1.57
CA ARG A 300 26.87 18.79 -0.75
C ARG A 300 26.89 17.62 0.24
N PRO A 301 28.07 17.26 0.80
CA PRO A 301 28.12 16.21 1.84
C PRO A 301 27.22 16.47 3.04
N GLY A 302 27.02 17.74 3.43
CA GLY A 302 26.17 18.13 4.55
C GLY A 302 24.70 18.37 4.22
N GLY A 303 24.28 18.33 2.95
CA GLY A 303 22.89 18.60 2.54
C GLY A 303 22.77 19.23 1.16
N THR A 304 21.68 19.94 0.91
CA THR A 304 21.38 20.54 -0.40
C THR A 304 21.22 22.05 -0.32
N ALA A 305 21.34 22.74 -1.46
CA ALA A 305 21.12 24.19 -1.59
C ALA A 305 20.53 24.52 -2.98
N GLY A 306 20.15 25.78 -3.21
CA GLY A 306 19.50 26.22 -4.43
C GLY A 306 18.05 25.76 -4.53
N ASN A 307 17.53 25.61 -5.76
CA ASN A 307 16.15 25.17 -5.96
C ASN A 307 16.12 23.76 -6.56
N PHE A 308 15.10 22.97 -6.19
CA PHE A 308 14.95 21.62 -6.73
C PHE A 308 14.97 21.63 -8.26
N PHE A 309 15.70 20.70 -8.85
CA PHE A 309 16.06 20.73 -10.27
C PHE A 309 14.94 20.33 -11.23
N LYS A 310 13.84 19.73 -10.72
CA LYS A 310 12.83 19.09 -11.56
C LYS A 310 11.42 19.65 -11.33
N GLN A 311 10.77 20.01 -12.44
CA GLN A 311 9.32 20.26 -12.49
C GLN A 311 8.66 19.12 -13.25
N THR A 312 7.50 18.63 -12.77
CA THR A 312 6.82 17.47 -13.35
C THR A 312 5.32 17.72 -13.42
N VAL A 313 4.74 17.46 -14.60
CA VAL A 313 3.29 17.34 -14.79
C VAL A 313 3.00 15.99 -15.41
N GLU A 314 2.19 15.17 -14.72
CA GLU A 314 1.84 13.81 -15.18
C GLU A 314 0.35 13.59 -15.14
N ARG A 315 -0.15 12.76 -16.06
CA ARG A 315 -1.53 12.28 -16.08
C ARG A 315 -1.54 10.81 -16.48
N ALA A 316 -2.16 9.99 -15.63
CA ALA A 316 -2.37 8.57 -15.88
C ALA A 316 -3.85 8.24 -15.74
N ARG A 317 -4.42 7.48 -16.68
CA ARG A 317 -5.82 7.07 -16.68
C ARG A 317 -5.92 5.58 -16.95
N ARG A 318 -6.84 4.90 -16.25
CA ARG A 318 -7.25 3.53 -16.52
C ARG A 318 -8.74 3.47 -16.75
N HIS A 319 -9.15 2.80 -17.81
CA HIS A 319 -10.50 2.27 -17.99
C HIS A 319 -10.44 0.78 -17.74
N GLN A 320 -11.29 0.29 -16.86
CA GLN A 320 -11.37 -1.12 -16.48
C GLN A 320 -12.77 -1.65 -16.75
N TRP A 321 -12.86 -2.84 -17.37
CA TRP A 321 -14.08 -3.62 -17.50
C TRP A 321 -13.87 -4.97 -16.85
N ILE A 322 -14.80 -5.38 -16.02
CA ILE A 322 -14.77 -6.67 -15.31
C ILE A 322 -16.07 -7.42 -15.58
N ALA A 323 -15.96 -8.73 -15.73
CA ALA A 323 -17.11 -9.62 -15.73
C ALA A 323 -16.76 -10.90 -14.98
N ASN A 324 -17.60 -11.29 -14.00
CA ASN A 324 -17.43 -12.50 -13.20
C ASN A 324 -18.73 -13.30 -13.22
N LEU A 325 -18.63 -14.55 -13.57
CA LEU A 325 -19.74 -15.50 -13.58
C LEU A 325 -19.50 -16.55 -12.49
N TYR A 326 -20.45 -16.66 -11.59
CA TYR A 326 -20.50 -17.69 -10.56
C TYR A 326 -21.54 -18.72 -10.99
N LEU A 327 -21.12 -19.97 -11.09
CA LEU A 327 -21.96 -21.08 -11.48
C LEU A 327 -22.66 -21.68 -10.25
N PRO A 328 -23.83 -22.29 -10.44
CA PRO A 328 -24.48 -23.06 -9.38
C PRO A 328 -23.55 -24.15 -8.86
N PRO A 329 -23.55 -24.43 -7.55
CA PRO A 329 -22.74 -25.51 -7.01
C PRO A 329 -23.11 -26.85 -7.65
N ALA A 330 -22.09 -27.60 -8.11
CA ALA A 330 -22.24 -28.95 -8.63
C ALA A 330 -21.78 -29.98 -7.59
N THR A 331 -22.47 -31.13 -7.52
CA THR A 331 -22.12 -32.22 -6.62
C THR A 331 -21.60 -33.39 -7.43
N TRP A 332 -20.27 -33.53 -7.51
CA TRP A 332 -19.59 -34.63 -8.18
C TRP A 332 -18.28 -34.90 -7.43
N HIS A 333 -18.17 -36.07 -6.80
CA HIS A 333 -17.07 -36.41 -5.89
C HIS A 333 -16.77 -35.32 -4.84
N GLY A 334 -17.82 -34.68 -4.29
CA GLY A 334 -17.79 -33.54 -3.42
C GLY A 334 -18.62 -32.39 -3.96
N ARG A 335 -18.45 -31.18 -3.41
CA ARG A 335 -19.13 -29.97 -3.86
C ARG A 335 -18.15 -29.08 -4.59
N HIS A 336 -18.45 -28.71 -5.81
CA HIS A 336 -17.71 -27.78 -6.66
C HIS A 336 -18.41 -26.44 -6.76
N GLU A 337 -17.64 -25.36 -6.67
CA GLU A 337 -18.09 -23.98 -6.81
C GLU A 337 -17.22 -23.30 -7.87
N PHE A 338 -17.68 -23.31 -9.11
CA PHE A 338 -16.96 -22.72 -10.23
C PHE A 338 -17.16 -21.23 -10.36
N LYS A 339 -16.07 -20.52 -10.64
CA LYS A 339 -16.05 -19.10 -10.96
C LYS A 339 -15.21 -18.87 -12.21
N VAL A 340 -15.72 -18.06 -13.13
CA VAL A 340 -15.02 -17.64 -14.36
C VAL A 340 -15.06 -16.13 -14.44
N GLY A 341 -13.99 -15.51 -14.91
CA GLY A 341 -13.99 -14.05 -15.04
C GLY A 341 -13.07 -13.53 -16.13
N ILE A 342 -13.33 -12.29 -16.49
CA ILE A 342 -12.57 -11.50 -17.48
C ILE A 342 -12.32 -10.12 -16.88
N ASP A 343 -11.14 -9.56 -17.14
CA ASP A 343 -10.72 -8.21 -16.77
C ASP A 343 -9.97 -7.58 -17.94
N LEU A 344 -10.41 -6.41 -18.39
CA LEU A 344 -9.81 -5.63 -19.47
C LEU A 344 -9.46 -4.24 -18.93
N ASP A 345 -8.17 -3.88 -18.99
CA ASP A 345 -7.66 -2.54 -18.66
C ASP A 345 -7.14 -1.83 -19.92
N VAL A 346 -7.54 -0.58 -20.11
CA VAL A 346 -6.93 0.34 -21.08
C VAL A 346 -6.29 1.48 -20.31
N ILE A 347 -4.97 1.54 -20.35
CA ILE A 347 -4.14 2.50 -19.63
C ILE A 347 -3.59 3.52 -20.61
N THR A 348 -3.67 4.80 -20.25
CA THR A 348 -3.03 5.90 -20.97
C THR A 348 -2.22 6.76 -20.00
N PHE A 349 -1.01 7.09 -20.39
CA PHE A 349 -0.10 7.90 -19.62
C PHE A 349 0.55 8.97 -20.49
N TRP A 350 0.71 10.16 -19.95
CA TRP A 350 1.61 11.18 -20.47
C TRP A 350 2.26 11.98 -19.35
N ALA A 351 3.47 12.48 -19.62
CA ALA A 351 4.22 13.34 -18.73
C ALA A 351 4.91 14.47 -19.50
N SER A 352 5.05 15.60 -18.82
CA SER A 352 5.93 16.70 -19.18
C SER A 352 6.89 16.92 -18.03
N VAL A 353 8.18 16.81 -18.29
CA VAL A 353 9.23 16.92 -17.27
C VAL A 353 10.24 17.94 -17.73
N GLN A 354 10.48 18.95 -16.90
CA GLN A 354 11.55 19.92 -17.13
C GLN A 354 12.62 19.71 -16.07
N ARG A 355 13.89 19.65 -16.50
CA ARG A 355 15.03 19.45 -15.62
C ARG A 355 16.05 20.57 -15.80
N ARG A 356 16.60 21.00 -14.70
CA ARG A 356 17.71 21.97 -14.62
C ARG A 356 18.99 21.25 -14.20
N PRO A 357 20.16 21.87 -14.39
CA PRO A 357 21.40 21.27 -13.93
C PRO A 357 21.44 20.99 -12.43
N ILE A 358 22.10 19.89 -12.07
CA ILE A 358 22.47 19.57 -10.69
C ILE A 358 23.97 19.76 -10.55
N LEU A 359 24.39 20.46 -9.50
CA LEU A 359 25.79 20.67 -9.15
C LEU A 359 26.12 19.83 -7.91
N VAL A 360 27.08 18.92 -8.01
CA VAL A 360 27.59 18.17 -6.85
C VAL A 360 28.88 18.81 -6.41
N GLN A 361 28.93 19.32 -5.19
CA GLN A 361 30.07 20.02 -4.61
C GLN A 361 30.70 19.17 -3.50
N ARG A 362 32.03 19.25 -3.39
CA ARG A 362 32.80 18.66 -2.29
C ARG A 362 32.62 19.48 -1.01
N GLN A 363 33.19 19.00 0.07
CA GLN A 363 33.16 19.66 1.37
C GLN A 363 33.80 21.07 1.34
N ASP A 364 34.84 21.26 0.55
CA ASP A 364 35.53 22.55 0.35
C ASP A 364 34.78 23.51 -0.58
N GLY A 365 33.65 23.10 -1.15
CA GLY A 365 32.84 23.89 -2.09
C GLY A 365 33.29 23.76 -3.56
N THR A 366 34.36 23.04 -3.87
CA THR A 366 34.78 22.80 -5.25
C THR A 366 33.76 21.90 -5.97
N LEU A 367 33.61 22.10 -7.27
CA LEU A 367 32.72 21.33 -8.11
C LEU A 367 33.30 19.93 -8.34
N ALA A 368 32.60 18.90 -7.88
CA ALA A 368 32.94 17.50 -8.14
C ALA A 368 32.29 17.01 -9.44
N ARG A 369 31.04 17.43 -9.71
CA ARG A 369 30.25 16.94 -10.84
C ARG A 369 29.18 17.95 -11.24
N ARG A 370 28.93 18.08 -12.53
CA ARG A 370 27.80 18.82 -13.11
C ARG A 370 26.93 17.82 -13.88
N ILE A 371 25.65 17.79 -13.59
CA ILE A 371 24.67 16.94 -14.26
C ILE A 371 23.75 17.84 -15.08
N THR A 372 23.68 17.61 -16.39
CA THR A 372 22.78 18.34 -17.30
C THR A 372 21.85 17.35 -18.02
N PHE A 373 20.76 17.85 -18.58
CA PHE A 373 19.70 17.02 -19.15
C PHE A 373 19.24 17.53 -20.51
N VAL A 374 18.99 16.62 -21.42
CA VAL A 374 18.18 16.87 -22.62
C VAL A 374 16.85 16.14 -22.44
N THR A 375 15.79 16.92 -22.30
CA THR A 375 14.45 16.38 -21.96
C THR A 375 13.46 16.74 -23.06
N PRO A 376 12.72 15.77 -23.63
CA PRO A 376 11.64 16.07 -24.56
C PRO A 376 10.50 16.82 -23.83
N PRO A 377 9.79 17.72 -24.53
CA PRO A 377 8.78 18.56 -23.88
C PRO A 377 7.59 17.74 -23.33
N ARG A 378 7.31 16.62 -23.97
CA ARG A 378 6.24 15.71 -23.56
C ARG A 378 6.47 14.30 -24.11
N PHE A 379 6.11 13.30 -23.31
CA PHE A 379 6.11 11.89 -23.71
C PHE A 379 4.94 11.15 -23.11
N GLY A 380 4.63 9.98 -23.63
CA GLY A 380 3.52 9.17 -23.13
C GLY A 380 3.50 7.76 -23.69
N ARG A 381 2.67 6.92 -23.11
CA ARG A 381 2.49 5.52 -23.50
C ARG A 381 1.05 5.07 -23.24
N ARG A 382 0.58 4.16 -24.11
CA ARG A 382 -0.63 3.38 -23.91
C ARG A 382 -0.26 1.93 -23.57
N ASN A 383 -1.09 1.24 -22.79
CA ASN A 383 -1.03 -0.20 -22.59
C ASN A 383 -2.45 -0.77 -22.51
N VAL A 384 -2.67 -1.90 -23.16
CA VAL A 384 -3.91 -2.68 -23.07
C VAL A 384 -3.55 -4.00 -22.38
N GLU A 385 -4.31 -4.34 -21.35
CA GLU A 385 -4.13 -5.57 -20.57
C GLU A 385 -5.45 -6.35 -20.59
N VAL A 386 -5.37 -7.63 -20.95
CA VAL A 386 -6.50 -8.55 -20.97
C VAL A 386 -6.18 -9.72 -20.07
N SER A 387 -7.11 -10.06 -19.20
CA SER A 387 -6.98 -11.17 -18.29
C SER A 387 -8.25 -12.01 -18.28
N SER A 388 -8.11 -13.33 -18.11
CA SER A 388 -9.23 -14.23 -17.86
C SER A 388 -8.81 -15.30 -16.86
N TYR A 389 -9.77 -15.88 -16.16
CA TYR A 389 -9.50 -16.93 -15.21
C TYR A 389 -10.66 -17.91 -15.08
N VAL A 390 -10.31 -19.13 -14.68
CA VAL A 390 -11.23 -20.17 -14.25
C VAL A 390 -10.75 -20.69 -12.91
N GLN A 391 -11.68 -20.88 -12.00
CA GLN A 391 -11.42 -21.35 -10.64
C GLN A 391 -12.49 -22.32 -10.20
N ASP A 392 -12.06 -23.36 -9.51
CA ASP A 392 -12.92 -24.32 -8.81
C ASP A 392 -12.56 -24.33 -7.34
N ARG A 393 -13.56 -24.17 -6.49
CA ARG A 393 -13.48 -24.38 -5.07
C ARG A 393 -14.17 -25.68 -4.73
N TRP A 394 -13.34 -26.72 -4.59
CA TRP A 394 -13.77 -28.11 -4.46
C TRP A 394 -13.74 -28.58 -3.01
N LEU A 395 -14.89 -28.68 -2.38
CA LEU A 395 -15.06 -29.28 -1.07
C LEU A 395 -15.15 -30.81 -1.25
N MET A 396 -13.98 -31.48 -1.28
CA MET A 396 -13.89 -32.94 -1.48
C MET A 396 -14.58 -33.72 -0.35
N THR A 397 -14.37 -33.25 0.88
CA THR A 397 -14.98 -33.81 2.09
C THR A 397 -15.35 -32.69 3.03
N ARG A 398 -16.08 -33.00 4.12
CA ARG A 398 -16.35 -32.00 5.17
C ARG A 398 -15.09 -31.41 5.82
N ARG A 399 -13.92 -31.99 5.60
CA ARG A 399 -12.64 -31.60 6.23
C ARG A 399 -11.57 -31.18 5.23
N LEU A 400 -11.75 -31.43 3.95
CA LEU A 400 -10.76 -31.15 2.91
C LEU A 400 -11.36 -30.27 1.82
N LEU A 401 -10.86 -29.05 1.75
CA LEU A 401 -11.11 -28.10 0.68
C LEU A 401 -9.87 -28.00 -0.21
N MET A 402 -10.08 -28.01 -1.51
CA MET A 402 -9.08 -27.68 -2.54
C MET A 402 -9.57 -26.47 -3.35
N GLU A 403 -8.69 -25.54 -3.63
CA GLU A 403 -8.91 -24.44 -4.54
C GLU A 403 -7.96 -24.58 -5.72
N LEU A 404 -8.52 -24.79 -6.91
CA LEU A 404 -7.82 -24.98 -8.17
C LEU A 404 -8.12 -23.80 -9.06
N GLY A 405 -7.11 -23.23 -9.69
CA GLY A 405 -7.36 -22.11 -10.59
C GLY A 405 -6.27 -21.94 -11.63
N VAL A 406 -6.67 -21.43 -12.78
CA VAL A 406 -5.74 -21.01 -13.84
C VAL A 406 -6.16 -19.62 -14.29
N ARG A 407 -5.18 -18.75 -14.40
CA ARG A 407 -5.35 -17.41 -14.93
C ARG A 407 -4.50 -17.22 -16.18
N PHE A 408 -5.03 -16.50 -17.12
CA PHE A 408 -4.41 -16.13 -18.38
C PHE A 408 -4.30 -14.60 -18.41
N ASP A 409 -3.10 -14.07 -18.61
CA ASP A 409 -2.84 -12.63 -18.73
C ASP A 409 -2.13 -12.36 -20.05
N TRP A 410 -2.48 -11.23 -20.68
CA TRP A 410 -1.81 -10.69 -21.86
C TRP A 410 -1.76 -9.16 -21.77
N ASP A 411 -0.66 -8.57 -22.19
CA ASP A 411 -0.53 -7.12 -22.33
C ASP A 411 0.18 -6.72 -23.64
N GLU A 412 -0.01 -5.46 -24.03
CA GLU A 412 0.50 -4.89 -25.27
C GLU A 412 2.04 -4.66 -25.23
N ILE A 413 2.68 -4.69 -24.06
CA ILE A 413 4.13 -4.51 -23.87
C ILE A 413 4.86 -5.83 -24.10
N VAL A 414 4.52 -6.85 -23.32
CA VAL A 414 5.19 -8.16 -23.39
C VAL A 414 4.69 -9.00 -24.57
N ARG A 415 3.43 -8.85 -24.97
CA ARG A 415 2.77 -9.52 -26.10
C ARG A 415 2.85 -11.05 -26.07
N ARG A 416 2.80 -11.64 -24.89
CA ARG A 416 2.83 -13.08 -24.67
C ARG A 416 1.69 -13.50 -23.77
N LEU A 417 1.11 -14.66 -24.04
CA LEU A 417 0.15 -15.27 -23.14
C LEU A 417 0.89 -15.81 -21.92
N LEU A 418 0.50 -15.33 -20.74
CA LEU A 418 1.06 -15.69 -19.44
C LEU A 418 0.05 -16.60 -18.74
N VAL A 419 0.49 -17.81 -18.34
CA VAL A 419 -0.37 -18.80 -17.70
C VAL A 419 0.03 -18.95 -16.25
N SER A 420 -0.91 -18.70 -15.33
CA SER A 420 -0.74 -18.69 -13.87
C SER A 420 -1.55 -19.79 -13.19
N PRO A 421 -1.06 -21.04 -13.13
CA PRO A 421 -1.70 -22.10 -12.37
C PRO A 421 -1.54 -21.87 -10.88
N ARG A 422 -2.59 -22.18 -10.10
CA ARG A 422 -2.64 -22.04 -8.64
C ARG A 422 -3.35 -23.22 -8.01
N LEU A 423 -2.79 -23.70 -6.91
CA LEU A 423 -3.34 -24.75 -6.09
C LEU A 423 -3.24 -24.35 -4.63
N ALA A 424 -4.34 -24.41 -3.91
CA ALA A 424 -4.35 -24.29 -2.46
C ALA A 424 -5.24 -25.36 -1.83
N SER A 425 -4.91 -25.77 -0.63
CA SER A 425 -5.67 -26.76 0.12
C SER A 425 -5.79 -26.36 1.58
N SER A 426 -6.91 -26.68 2.18
CA SER A 426 -7.19 -26.54 3.60
C SER A 426 -7.71 -27.86 4.13
N TRP A 427 -7.03 -28.40 5.15
CA TRP A 427 -7.36 -29.70 5.74
C TRP A 427 -7.53 -29.59 7.24
N LEU A 428 -8.71 -29.97 7.76
CA LEU A 428 -8.95 -30.14 9.20
C LEU A 428 -8.37 -31.49 9.64
N LEU A 429 -7.22 -31.44 10.34
CA LEU A 429 -6.48 -32.63 10.79
C LEU A 429 -7.19 -33.36 11.92
N THR A 430 -7.90 -32.63 12.78
CA THR A 430 -8.59 -33.19 13.95
C THR A 430 -10.11 -33.25 13.74
N ALA A 431 -10.75 -34.23 14.36
CA ALA A 431 -12.18 -34.46 14.23
C ALA A 431 -13.02 -33.30 14.82
N ASP A 432 -12.50 -32.66 15.84
CA ASP A 432 -13.12 -31.53 16.52
C ASP A 432 -12.93 -30.18 15.77
N GLY A 433 -12.23 -30.20 14.61
CA GLY A 433 -11.97 -29.00 13.82
C GLY A 433 -11.02 -28.00 14.47
N GLN A 434 -10.29 -28.38 15.52
CA GLN A 434 -9.41 -27.46 16.25
C GLN A 434 -8.01 -27.30 15.64
N THR A 435 -7.65 -28.14 14.66
CA THR A 435 -6.36 -28.06 13.97
C THR A 435 -6.57 -28.08 12.47
N LYS A 436 -6.05 -27.06 11.79
CA LYS A 436 -6.10 -26.90 10.35
C LYS A 436 -4.69 -26.83 9.78
N LEU A 437 -4.43 -27.58 8.72
CA LEU A 437 -3.27 -27.46 7.86
C LEU A 437 -3.70 -26.78 6.56
N ALA A 438 -2.97 -25.74 6.14
CA ALA A 438 -3.17 -25.09 4.87
C ALA A 438 -1.87 -25.08 4.07
N ILE A 439 -1.92 -25.49 2.80
CA ILE A 439 -0.78 -25.56 1.89
C ILE A 439 -1.19 -24.94 0.57
N GLY A 440 -0.28 -24.27 -0.10
CA GLY A 440 -0.53 -23.82 -1.46
C GLY A 440 0.72 -23.42 -2.21
N VAL A 441 0.59 -23.49 -3.53
CA VAL A 441 1.62 -23.12 -4.50
C VAL A 441 0.96 -22.44 -5.69
N GLY A 442 1.61 -21.44 -6.25
CA GLY A 442 1.11 -20.75 -7.44
C GLY A 442 2.22 -20.04 -8.20
N LEU A 443 1.99 -19.94 -9.48
CA LEU A 443 2.77 -19.08 -10.37
C LEU A 443 2.01 -17.76 -10.56
N PHE A 444 2.72 -16.65 -10.39
CA PHE A 444 2.15 -15.31 -10.45
C PHE A 444 2.99 -14.44 -11.38
N TYR A 445 2.32 -13.60 -12.18
CA TYR A 445 2.96 -12.58 -13.00
C TYR A 445 2.58 -11.20 -12.50
N ASP A 446 3.56 -10.29 -12.49
CA ASP A 446 3.33 -8.88 -12.20
C ASP A 446 2.85 -8.15 -13.46
N ALA A 447 2.08 -7.09 -13.28
CA ALA A 447 1.71 -6.17 -14.34
C ALA A 447 2.97 -5.50 -14.95
N SER A 448 2.90 -5.12 -16.22
CA SER A 448 3.95 -4.37 -16.89
C SER A 448 4.13 -2.98 -16.25
N ASN A 449 5.32 -2.71 -15.68
CA ASN A 449 5.63 -1.44 -15.03
C ASN A 449 5.91 -0.35 -16.08
N LEU A 450 4.92 0.50 -16.35
CA LEU A 450 5.04 1.56 -17.34
C LEU A 450 6.07 2.63 -16.96
N ALA A 451 6.37 2.81 -15.67
CA ALA A 451 7.42 3.74 -15.24
C ALA A 451 8.80 3.33 -15.75
N LEU A 452 9.08 2.01 -15.85
CA LEU A 452 10.32 1.50 -16.44
C LEU A 452 10.29 1.59 -17.97
N ILE A 453 9.19 1.25 -18.60
CA ILE A 453 9.03 1.27 -20.07
C ILE A 453 9.16 2.68 -20.64
N THR A 454 8.71 3.69 -19.92
CA THR A 454 8.73 5.08 -20.39
C THR A 454 10.02 5.84 -20.08
N ARG A 455 10.97 5.28 -19.31
CA ARG A 455 12.26 5.95 -18.99
C ARG A 455 13.05 6.40 -20.19
N PRO A 456 13.19 5.65 -21.28
CA PRO A 456 13.88 6.13 -22.48
C PRO A 456 13.27 7.39 -23.09
N LEU A 457 11.96 7.56 -22.89
CA LEU A 457 11.21 8.70 -23.42
C LEU A 457 11.40 9.97 -22.56
N ALA A 458 11.95 9.82 -21.34
CA ALA A 458 12.15 10.94 -20.41
C ALA A 458 13.42 11.76 -20.69
N GLY A 459 14.20 11.42 -21.71
CA GLY A 459 15.38 12.16 -22.14
C GLY A 459 16.72 11.48 -21.84
N ARG A 460 17.79 12.29 -21.81
CA ARG A 460 19.18 11.86 -21.61
C ARG A 460 19.83 12.74 -20.54
N ARG A 461 20.86 12.20 -19.89
CA ARG A 461 21.65 12.88 -18.86
C ARG A 461 23.10 12.92 -19.27
N PHE A 462 23.78 14.03 -18.98
CA PHE A 462 25.18 14.26 -19.22
C PHE A 462 25.88 14.61 -17.92
N ASP A 463 26.96 13.90 -17.59
CA ASP A 463 27.73 14.03 -16.37
C ASP A 463 29.12 14.54 -16.70
N GLU A 464 29.45 15.76 -16.29
CA GLU A 464 30.80 16.31 -16.33
C GLU A 464 31.46 16.09 -14.97
N LEU A 465 32.60 15.38 -14.95
CA LEU A 465 33.39 15.11 -13.75
C LEU A 465 34.54 16.07 -13.62
N PHE A 466 34.82 16.58 -12.43
CA PHE A 466 35.89 17.54 -12.17
C PHE A 466 36.91 16.95 -11.16
N ASP A 467 38.18 17.31 -11.33
CA ASP A 467 39.24 17.01 -10.36
C ASP A 467 39.14 17.92 -9.12
N GLU A 468 40.00 17.72 -8.12
CA GLU A 468 40.04 18.53 -6.90
C GLU A 468 40.44 19.99 -7.17
N ARG A 469 41.01 20.29 -8.32
CA ARG A 469 41.39 21.64 -8.79
C ARG A 469 40.28 22.28 -9.64
N GLY A 470 39.11 21.63 -9.77
CA GLY A 470 37.97 22.11 -10.56
C GLY A 470 38.15 22.02 -12.07
N ARG A 471 39.12 21.22 -12.59
CA ARG A 471 39.30 20.98 -14.00
C ARG A 471 38.53 19.76 -14.47
N PRO A 472 37.95 19.79 -15.68
CA PRO A 472 37.27 18.62 -16.23
C PRO A 472 38.20 17.41 -16.30
N ARG A 473 37.75 16.26 -15.78
CA ARG A 473 38.48 14.97 -15.86
C ARG A 473 38.38 14.33 -17.25
N MET A 474 37.39 14.73 -18.04
CA MET A 474 37.08 14.18 -19.34
C MET A 474 36.88 15.31 -20.36
N VAL A 475 37.25 15.08 -21.61
CA VAL A 475 37.06 16.07 -22.70
C VAL A 475 35.57 16.23 -23.03
N GLU A 476 34.81 15.13 -22.99
CA GLU A 476 33.36 15.11 -23.25
C GLU A 476 32.60 14.61 -22.02
N PRO A 477 31.41 15.14 -21.77
CA PRO A 477 30.57 14.64 -20.70
C PRO A 477 30.17 13.17 -20.88
N LEU A 478 30.06 12.42 -19.80
CA LEU A 478 29.55 11.06 -19.81
C LEU A 478 28.06 11.07 -20.10
N GLU A 479 27.63 10.53 -21.22
CA GLU A 479 26.21 10.44 -21.55
C GLU A 479 25.56 9.21 -20.89
N THR A 480 24.43 9.40 -20.21
CA THR A 480 23.59 8.32 -19.70
C THR A 480 22.26 8.30 -20.44
N MET A 481 21.99 7.20 -21.11
CA MET A 481 20.74 6.98 -21.82
C MET A 481 20.09 5.64 -21.43
N PHE A 482 18.77 5.58 -21.55
CA PHE A 482 18.00 4.37 -21.30
C PHE A 482 17.50 3.79 -22.62
N ARG A 483 17.52 2.46 -22.71
CA ARG A 483 17.00 1.72 -23.84
C ARG A 483 16.04 0.62 -23.39
N VAL A 484 14.95 0.46 -24.13
CA VAL A 484 13.97 -0.63 -23.91
C VAL A 484 13.74 -1.33 -25.24
N ASN A 485 14.00 -2.63 -25.27
CA ASN A 485 13.59 -3.51 -26.36
C ASN A 485 12.45 -4.39 -25.87
N GLU A 486 11.21 -3.96 -26.08
CA GLU A 486 10.01 -4.66 -25.60
C GLU A 486 9.94 -6.12 -26.07
N ARG A 487 10.40 -6.42 -27.30
CA ARG A 487 10.38 -7.79 -27.85
C ARG A 487 11.28 -8.77 -27.10
N SER A 488 12.33 -8.28 -26.44
CA SER A 488 13.25 -9.11 -25.65
C SER A 488 12.77 -9.32 -24.20
N LEU A 489 11.80 -8.52 -23.73
CA LEU A 489 11.30 -8.59 -22.36
C LEU A 489 10.48 -9.86 -22.12
N ARG A 490 10.67 -10.41 -20.94
CA ARG A 490 9.82 -11.47 -20.37
C ARG A 490 9.09 -10.89 -19.16
N ALA A 491 7.83 -11.27 -18.97
CA ALA A 491 7.09 -10.83 -17.81
C ALA A 491 7.75 -11.29 -16.50
N PRO A 492 7.85 -10.38 -15.51
CA PRO A 492 8.27 -10.78 -14.17
C PRO A 492 7.35 -11.85 -13.60
N ARG A 493 7.92 -12.94 -13.10
CA ARG A 493 7.15 -14.06 -12.55
C ARG A 493 7.68 -14.50 -11.20
N PHE A 494 6.76 -14.95 -10.35
CA PHE A 494 7.06 -15.45 -9.01
C PHE A 494 6.45 -16.82 -8.81
N LEU A 495 7.26 -17.75 -8.32
CA LEU A 495 6.78 -18.98 -7.72
C LEU A 495 6.63 -18.72 -6.22
N ASN A 496 5.39 -18.72 -5.74
CA ASN A 496 5.06 -18.54 -4.34
C ASN A 496 4.51 -19.86 -3.79
N TRP A 497 4.99 -20.26 -2.63
CA TRP A 497 4.39 -21.35 -1.88
C TRP A 497 4.39 -21.04 -0.38
N SER A 498 3.46 -21.65 0.32
CA SER A 498 3.38 -21.51 1.77
C SER A 498 2.73 -22.71 2.40
N ILE A 499 3.10 -22.95 3.66
CA ILE A 499 2.50 -23.95 4.52
C ILE A 499 2.19 -23.31 5.86
N GLY A 500 1.00 -23.54 6.40
CA GLY A 500 0.57 -22.98 7.66
C GLY A 500 -0.25 -23.96 8.47
N VAL A 501 -0.02 -23.97 9.78
CA VAL A 501 -0.82 -24.71 10.76
C VAL A 501 -1.54 -23.71 11.64
N GLU A 502 -2.84 -23.89 11.77
CA GLU A 502 -3.69 -23.15 12.70
C GLU A 502 -4.23 -24.08 13.75
N ARG A 503 -4.14 -23.69 15.03
CA ARG A 503 -4.66 -24.51 16.15
C ARG A 503 -5.37 -23.65 17.17
N LYS A 504 -6.54 -24.11 17.59
CA LYS A 504 -7.25 -23.59 18.76
C LYS A 504 -6.63 -24.22 20.00
N LEU A 505 -6.13 -23.38 20.89
CA LEU A 505 -5.55 -23.75 22.18
C LEU A 505 -6.58 -23.53 23.30
N PRO A 506 -6.32 -24.03 24.53
CA PRO A 506 -7.13 -23.71 25.69
C PRO A 506 -7.34 -22.20 25.90
N ALA A 507 -8.36 -21.82 26.63
CA ALA A 507 -8.73 -20.43 26.90
C ALA A 507 -9.05 -19.60 25.66
N SER A 508 -9.55 -20.24 24.56
CA SER A 508 -9.89 -19.58 23.30
C SER A 508 -8.73 -18.81 22.67
N LEU A 509 -7.52 -19.28 22.89
CA LEU A 509 -6.33 -18.81 22.15
C LEU A 509 -6.27 -19.52 20.79
N TYR A 510 -5.84 -18.78 19.78
CA TYR A 510 -5.62 -19.29 18.41
C TYR A 510 -4.18 -19.03 18.02
N LEU A 511 -3.46 -20.11 17.73
CA LEU A 511 -2.09 -20.07 17.25
C LEU A 511 -2.08 -20.35 15.76
N ARG A 512 -1.35 -19.55 15.00
CA ARG A 512 -0.99 -19.83 13.61
C ARG A 512 0.52 -19.74 13.45
N VAL A 513 1.09 -20.76 12.84
CA VAL A 513 2.49 -20.79 12.40
C VAL A 513 2.48 -20.97 10.90
N GLU A 514 3.13 -20.08 10.18
CA GLU A 514 3.15 -20.07 8.73
C GLU A 514 4.56 -19.83 8.19
N PHE A 515 4.96 -20.64 7.23
CA PHE A 515 6.15 -20.42 6.42
C PHE A 515 5.74 -20.00 5.01
N VAL A 516 6.36 -18.93 4.52
CA VAL A 516 6.11 -18.37 3.19
C VAL A 516 7.43 -18.24 2.45
N GLN A 517 7.44 -18.68 1.20
CA GLN A 517 8.58 -18.53 0.30
C GLN A 517 8.13 -17.95 -1.05
N LYS A 518 8.86 -16.96 -1.54
CA LYS A 518 8.67 -16.36 -2.87
C LYS A 518 9.99 -16.33 -3.63
N ARG A 519 9.94 -16.74 -4.90
CA ARG A 519 11.09 -16.78 -5.82
C ARG A 519 10.73 -16.08 -7.11
N GLY A 520 11.23 -14.83 -7.25
CA GLY A 520 11.08 -14.01 -8.43
C GLY A 520 12.12 -14.33 -9.51
N ARG A 521 11.69 -14.38 -10.76
CA ARG A 521 12.53 -14.49 -11.94
C ARG A 521 12.04 -13.56 -13.04
N HIS A 522 12.93 -13.17 -13.94
CA HIS A 522 12.64 -12.28 -15.07
C HIS A 522 12.13 -10.90 -14.62
N GLY A 523 12.36 -10.48 -13.37
CA GLY A 523 12.08 -9.12 -12.95
C GLY A 523 12.88 -8.13 -13.81
N TRP A 524 12.29 -6.97 -14.04
CA TRP A 524 12.92 -5.95 -14.88
C TRP A 524 13.88 -5.10 -14.09
N ALA A 525 15.07 -4.87 -14.65
CA ALA A 525 16.06 -3.94 -14.13
C ALA A 525 16.86 -3.36 -15.27
N PHE A 526 17.30 -2.11 -15.13
CA PHE A 526 18.24 -1.50 -16.05
C PHE A 526 19.66 -2.00 -15.75
N ILE A 527 20.33 -2.51 -16.76
CA ILE A 527 21.72 -2.96 -16.68
C ILE A 527 22.59 -2.13 -17.61
N ASN A 528 23.78 -1.76 -17.15
CA ASN A 528 24.75 -1.07 -17.98
C ASN A 528 25.35 -2.04 -19.00
N ARG A 529 25.16 -1.77 -20.29
CA ARG A 529 25.74 -2.52 -21.41
C ARG A 529 27.07 -1.94 -21.90
N GLY A 530 27.34 -0.69 -21.54
CA GLY A 530 28.54 0.01 -21.99
C GLY A 530 29.83 -0.37 -21.26
N GLY A 531 29.79 -1.19 -20.21
CA GLY A 531 30.93 -1.46 -19.33
C GLY A 531 31.23 -0.30 -18.36
N VAL A 532 32.04 -0.55 -17.32
CA VAL A 532 32.40 0.47 -16.31
C VAL A 532 33.95 0.72 -16.37
N ASP A 533 34.50 0.81 -17.55
CA ASP A 533 35.92 1.21 -17.68
C ASP A 533 36.02 2.73 -17.65
N VAL A 534 36.97 3.19 -16.82
CA VAL A 534 37.42 4.59 -16.81
C VAL A 534 37.92 4.94 -18.21
N GLY A 535 37.09 5.66 -18.98
CA GLY A 535 37.38 6.01 -20.38
C GLY A 535 36.22 5.77 -21.35
N GLN A 536 35.15 5.08 -20.94
CA GLN A 536 33.93 4.97 -21.76
C GLN A 536 33.08 6.24 -21.68
N ARG A 537 32.67 6.73 -22.87
CA ARG A 537 31.91 7.98 -23.02
C ARG A 537 30.43 7.85 -22.81
N GLU A 538 29.90 6.63 -22.68
CA GLU A 538 28.47 6.37 -22.67
C GLU A 538 28.08 5.32 -21.63
N HIS A 539 27.07 5.61 -20.80
CA HIS A 539 26.33 4.64 -19.99
C HIS A 539 25.02 4.28 -20.68
N LEU A 540 25.03 3.18 -21.43
CA LEU A 540 23.82 2.65 -22.04
C LEU A 540 23.13 1.70 -21.07
N LEU A 541 22.08 2.17 -20.43
CA LEU A 541 21.24 1.40 -19.50
C LEU A 541 20.10 0.72 -20.26
N GLU A 542 20.21 -0.58 -20.47
CA GLU A 542 19.19 -1.39 -21.16
C GLU A 542 18.28 -2.09 -20.16
N LEU A 543 16.95 -1.97 -20.37
CA LEU A 543 15.98 -2.71 -19.58
C LEU A 543 16.03 -4.19 -19.94
N ALA A 544 16.33 -5.03 -18.96
CA ALA A 544 16.47 -6.46 -19.14
C ALA A 544 15.69 -7.26 -18.08
N SER A 545 15.27 -8.48 -18.46
CA SER A 545 14.54 -9.40 -17.58
C SER A 545 15.51 -10.26 -16.74
N VAL A 546 16.36 -9.61 -15.94
CA VAL A 546 17.49 -10.22 -15.19
C VAL A 546 17.32 -10.21 -13.69
N ARG A 547 16.40 -9.40 -13.16
CA ARG A 547 16.16 -9.28 -11.73
C ARG A 547 15.62 -10.60 -11.17
N ARG A 548 16.16 -10.98 -10.02
CA ARG A 548 15.78 -12.17 -9.24
C ARG A 548 15.55 -11.74 -7.80
N ASP A 549 14.33 -11.90 -7.36
CA ASP A 549 13.94 -11.56 -5.99
C ASP A 549 13.76 -12.83 -5.17
N ARG A 550 14.10 -12.75 -3.90
CA ARG A 550 13.96 -13.83 -2.94
C ARG A 550 13.37 -13.29 -1.65
N TYR A 551 12.30 -13.94 -1.20
CA TYR A 551 11.70 -13.72 0.11
C TYR A 551 11.45 -15.04 0.81
N ASP A 552 11.86 -15.13 2.09
CA ASP A 552 11.59 -16.24 2.99
C ASP A 552 11.09 -15.65 4.32
N ALA A 553 10.04 -16.22 4.89
CA ALA A 553 9.51 -15.76 6.18
C ALA A 553 8.90 -16.88 6.99
N LEU A 554 9.15 -16.87 8.30
CA LEU A 554 8.41 -17.61 9.31
C LEU A 554 7.59 -16.60 10.13
N GLN A 555 6.28 -16.83 10.22
CA GLN A 555 5.34 -15.99 10.96
C GLN A 555 4.66 -16.84 12.05
N VAL A 556 4.69 -16.33 13.27
CA VAL A 556 3.96 -16.93 14.40
C VAL A 556 2.97 -15.89 14.89
N THR A 557 1.69 -16.24 14.89
CA THR A 557 0.60 -15.34 15.27
C THR A 557 -0.25 -15.97 16.35
N ILE A 558 -0.54 -15.20 17.40
CA ILE A 558 -1.47 -15.56 18.47
C ILE A 558 -2.59 -14.54 18.51
N ARG A 559 -3.83 -14.99 18.57
CA ARG A 559 -5.00 -14.13 18.73
C ARG A 559 -5.98 -14.72 19.73
N ARG A 560 -6.70 -13.82 20.40
CA ARG A 560 -7.76 -14.16 21.35
C ARG A 560 -8.90 -13.18 21.23
N THR A 561 -10.12 -13.71 21.18
CA THR A 561 -11.33 -12.89 21.31
C THR A 561 -11.92 -13.08 22.69
N LEU A 562 -12.15 -12.00 23.42
CA LEU A 562 -12.73 -11.98 24.74
C LEU A 562 -14.14 -11.39 24.68
N ARG A 563 -15.14 -12.08 25.28
CA ARG A 563 -16.54 -11.64 25.32
C ARG A 563 -17.08 -11.24 23.93
N GLU A 564 -16.68 -11.99 22.87
CA GLU A 564 -17.09 -11.79 21.47
C GLU A 564 -16.79 -10.40 20.87
N ARG A 565 -16.24 -9.49 21.66
CA ARG A 565 -16.09 -8.08 21.30
C ARG A 565 -14.65 -7.57 21.37
N TYR A 566 -13.88 -8.03 22.36
CA TYR A 566 -12.53 -7.54 22.61
C TYR A 566 -11.51 -8.48 22.00
N LYS A 567 -10.46 -7.91 21.43
CA LYS A 567 -9.45 -8.69 20.71
C LYS A 567 -8.06 -8.40 21.24
N LEU A 568 -7.28 -9.45 21.33
CA LEU A 568 -5.84 -9.44 21.54
C LEU A 568 -5.17 -10.13 20.36
N PHE A 569 -4.12 -9.53 19.88
CA PHE A 569 -3.33 -10.01 18.76
C PHE A 569 -1.85 -9.82 19.05
N ALA A 570 -1.04 -10.83 18.74
CA ALA A 570 0.42 -10.73 18.73
C ALA A 570 0.98 -11.55 17.57
N SER A 571 1.99 -11.04 16.91
CA SER A 571 2.68 -11.72 15.81
C SER A 571 4.18 -11.44 15.86
N TYR A 572 4.97 -12.48 15.61
CA TYR A 572 6.40 -12.36 15.36
C TYR A 572 6.69 -12.86 13.95
N THR A 573 7.48 -12.11 13.22
CA THR A 573 7.92 -12.44 11.87
C THR A 573 9.43 -12.43 11.79
N ARG A 574 10.02 -13.54 11.36
CA ARG A 574 11.41 -13.64 10.94
C ARG A 574 11.45 -13.73 9.42
N SER A 575 12.08 -12.77 8.74
CA SER A 575 12.07 -12.72 7.28
C SER A 575 13.41 -12.30 6.67
N SER A 576 13.54 -12.48 5.37
CA SER A 576 14.67 -11.99 4.57
C SER A 576 14.17 -11.64 3.17
N ALA A 577 14.38 -10.39 2.77
CA ALA A 577 14.01 -9.86 1.47
C ALA A 577 15.25 -9.39 0.71
N ARG A 578 15.59 -10.05 -0.41
CA ARG A 578 16.81 -9.79 -1.19
C ARG A 578 16.53 -9.76 -2.69
N SER A 579 17.36 -9.00 -3.40
CA SER A 579 17.37 -8.96 -4.86
C SER A 579 18.81 -8.92 -5.38
N ASN A 580 19.03 -9.38 -6.60
CA ASN A 580 20.28 -9.17 -7.32
C ASN A 580 20.37 -7.78 -7.98
N ALA A 581 19.30 -7.00 -7.89
CA ALA A 581 19.17 -5.69 -8.50
C ALA A 581 18.38 -4.76 -7.57
N VAL A 582 19.05 -4.17 -6.56
CA VAL A 582 18.43 -3.31 -5.55
C VAL A 582 18.50 -1.82 -5.87
N LEU A 583 19.35 -1.43 -6.80
CA LEU A 583 19.47 -0.04 -7.24
C LEU A 583 18.49 0.24 -8.37
N ASP A 584 17.72 1.32 -8.23
CA ASP A 584 16.85 1.81 -9.29
C ASP A 584 17.52 2.96 -10.03
N PHE A 585 18.01 2.68 -11.22
CA PHE A 585 18.62 3.71 -12.08
C PHE A 585 17.54 4.52 -12.78
N ASN A 586 17.63 5.84 -12.64
CA ASN A 586 16.80 6.81 -13.35
C ASN A 586 17.60 8.09 -13.60
N LEU A 587 17.11 8.96 -14.47
CA LEU A 587 17.83 10.20 -14.82
C LEU A 587 17.99 11.16 -13.64
N ASP A 588 17.07 11.11 -12.69
CA ASP A 588 16.98 12.05 -11.58
C ASP A 588 17.82 11.64 -10.36
N ASN A 589 18.30 10.38 -10.34
CA ASN A 589 19.12 9.89 -9.24
C ASN A 589 20.58 10.26 -9.48
N PRO A 590 21.20 11.11 -8.64
CA PRO A 590 22.61 11.48 -8.78
C PRO A 590 23.57 10.32 -8.50
N LEU A 591 23.11 9.22 -7.94
CA LEU A 591 23.91 8.06 -7.62
C LEU A 591 24.63 7.53 -8.88
N PHE A 592 25.94 7.33 -8.75
CA PHE A 592 26.80 6.87 -9.80
C PHE A 592 27.55 5.62 -9.36
N SER A 593 26.98 4.44 -9.63
CA SER A 593 27.51 3.16 -9.18
C SER A 593 27.07 2.01 -10.06
N GLN A 594 27.79 0.89 -9.96
CA GLN A 594 27.40 -0.36 -10.58
C GLN A 594 26.17 -0.96 -9.87
N GLN A 595 25.36 -1.70 -10.66
CA GLN A 595 24.27 -2.46 -10.08
C GLN A 595 24.81 -3.67 -9.32
N MET A 596 24.42 -3.79 -8.06
CA MET A 596 24.83 -4.86 -7.17
C MET A 596 23.62 -5.48 -6.50
N GLY A 597 23.74 -6.76 -6.15
CA GLY A 597 22.75 -7.46 -5.33
C GLY A 597 22.84 -7.07 -3.85
N GLY A 598 21.73 -7.15 -3.15
CA GLY A 598 21.68 -6.82 -1.73
C GLY A 598 20.33 -7.07 -1.09
N ARG A 599 20.13 -6.46 0.07
CA ARG A 599 18.86 -6.42 0.77
C ARG A 599 17.94 -5.39 0.14
N LEU A 600 16.65 -5.69 0.09
CA LEU A 600 15.67 -4.70 -0.37
C LEU A 600 15.57 -3.55 0.66
N PRO A 601 15.29 -2.30 0.21
CA PRO A 601 15.26 -1.12 1.11
C PRO A 601 14.26 -1.21 2.27
N TRP A 602 13.28 -2.11 2.19
CA TRP A 602 12.26 -2.37 3.21
C TRP A 602 12.49 -3.71 3.95
N ASP A 603 13.67 -4.33 3.82
CA ASP A 603 14.01 -5.56 4.53
C ASP A 603 14.10 -5.31 6.04
N ALA A 604 13.23 -5.95 6.82
CA ALA A 604 13.24 -5.96 8.28
C ALA A 604 13.22 -7.41 8.77
N PRO A 605 14.39 -7.99 9.08
CA PRO A 605 14.50 -9.41 9.40
C PRO A 605 13.67 -9.86 10.60
N ASN A 606 13.62 -9.05 11.64
CA ASN A 606 12.82 -9.34 12.83
C ASN A 606 11.74 -8.28 12.99
N ARG A 607 10.53 -8.74 13.27
CA ARG A 607 9.43 -7.85 13.60
C ARG A 607 8.52 -8.49 14.63
N PHE A 608 8.26 -7.78 15.71
CA PHE A 608 7.21 -8.08 16.67
C PHE A 608 6.10 -7.04 16.57
N LEU A 609 4.88 -7.52 16.53
CA LEU A 609 3.68 -6.70 16.46
C LEU A 609 2.68 -7.22 17.48
N SER A 610 2.12 -6.34 18.31
CA SER A 610 1.01 -6.69 19.19
C SER A 610 0.01 -5.53 19.23
N TRP A 611 -1.26 -5.86 19.23
CA TRP A 611 -2.30 -4.89 19.42
C TRP A 611 -3.51 -5.50 20.13
N GLY A 612 -4.27 -4.64 20.73
CA GLY A 612 -5.48 -5.06 21.39
C GLY A 612 -6.43 -3.91 21.69
N TRP A 613 -7.67 -4.32 21.92
CA TRP A 613 -8.73 -3.45 22.40
C TRP A 613 -9.48 -4.17 23.51
N LEU A 614 -9.44 -3.60 24.71
CA LEU A 614 -9.81 -4.26 25.96
C LEU A 614 -10.78 -3.40 26.77
N PRO A 615 -11.74 -4.03 27.48
CA PRO A 615 -12.57 -3.31 28.43
C PRO A 615 -11.78 -3.04 29.71
N LEU A 616 -11.90 -1.82 30.22
CA LEU A 616 -11.46 -1.44 31.55
C LEU A 616 -12.68 -1.17 32.46
N VAL A 617 -12.39 -0.82 33.71
CA VAL A 617 -13.41 -0.41 34.69
C VAL A 617 -14.14 0.87 34.25
N LYS A 618 -15.36 1.06 34.77
CA LYS A 618 -16.19 2.27 34.60
C LYS A 618 -16.50 2.65 33.13
N GLY A 619 -16.55 1.65 32.22
CA GLY A 619 -16.91 1.88 30.81
C GLY A 619 -15.82 2.48 29.94
N PHE A 620 -14.57 2.53 30.43
CA PHE A 620 -13.41 2.84 29.61
C PHE A 620 -12.98 1.60 28.80
N ASN A 621 -12.49 1.84 27.59
CA ASN A 621 -11.83 0.85 26.76
C ASN A 621 -10.38 1.27 26.53
N LEU A 622 -9.47 0.32 26.66
CA LEU A 622 -8.04 0.48 26.37
C LEU A 622 -7.76 -0.04 24.96
N GLY A 623 -7.23 0.81 24.10
CA GLY A 623 -6.60 0.40 22.87
C GLY A 623 -5.09 0.52 22.98
N TYR A 624 -4.36 -0.49 22.51
CA TYR A 624 -2.90 -0.41 22.43
C TYR A 624 -2.38 -1.00 21.12
N THR A 625 -1.23 -0.51 20.67
CA THR A 625 -0.41 -1.13 19.61
C THR A 625 1.05 -1.05 20.00
N VAL A 626 1.77 -2.15 19.81
CA VAL A 626 3.23 -2.26 20.00
C VAL A 626 3.82 -2.73 18.70
N GLU A 627 4.83 -2.05 18.21
CA GLU A 627 5.66 -2.51 17.11
C GLU A 627 7.13 -2.37 17.46
N TRP A 628 7.87 -3.45 17.32
CA TRP A 628 9.32 -3.47 17.28
C TRP A 628 9.80 -4.15 16.02
N ARG A 629 10.79 -3.59 15.35
CA ARG A 629 11.43 -4.18 14.18
C ARG A 629 12.85 -3.69 14.01
N ASP A 630 13.67 -4.48 13.33
CA ASP A 630 14.97 -4.02 12.85
C ASP A 630 14.83 -2.75 11.99
N GLY A 631 15.82 -1.88 12.05
CA GLY A 631 15.92 -0.70 11.20
C GLY A 631 16.01 -1.07 9.72
N TYR A 632 15.45 -0.23 8.84
CA TYR A 632 15.56 -0.42 7.39
C TYR A 632 17.00 -0.22 6.90
N PRO A 633 17.41 -0.91 5.82
CA PRO A 633 18.71 -0.70 5.21
C PRO A 633 18.83 0.67 4.55
N PHE A 634 20.05 1.23 4.52
CA PHE A 634 20.38 2.40 3.71
C PHE A 634 21.75 2.22 3.04
N ASN A 635 22.01 3.03 2.00
CA ASN A 635 23.25 3.03 1.26
C ASN A 635 24.19 4.11 1.79
N VAL A 636 25.52 3.87 1.74
CA VAL A 636 26.56 4.84 2.06
C VAL A 636 27.20 5.34 0.76
N VAL A 637 27.32 6.65 0.65
CA VAL A 637 27.89 7.32 -0.53
C VAL A 637 29.05 8.22 -0.13
N ASN A 638 29.93 8.53 -1.09
CA ASN A 638 30.97 9.57 -0.97
C ASN A 638 30.47 10.92 -1.50
N GLU A 639 31.33 11.94 -1.45
CA GLU A 639 31.02 13.28 -1.98
C GLU A 639 30.77 13.31 -3.49
N ASP A 640 31.31 12.38 -4.27
CA ASP A 640 31.04 12.20 -5.70
C ASP A 640 29.71 11.46 -5.97
N GLN A 641 28.93 11.11 -4.93
CA GLN A 641 27.69 10.33 -5.00
C GLN A 641 27.90 8.90 -5.52
N GLN A 642 29.03 8.28 -5.20
CA GLN A 642 29.33 6.88 -5.49
C GLN A 642 29.08 6.02 -4.25
N LEU A 643 28.63 4.78 -4.46
CA LEU A 643 28.54 3.82 -3.38
C LEU A 643 29.93 3.41 -2.90
N VAL A 644 30.17 3.52 -1.60
CA VAL A 644 31.43 3.11 -0.96
C VAL A 644 31.31 1.79 -0.19
N GLU A 645 30.08 1.32 0.01
CA GLU A 645 29.76 0.05 0.62
C GLU A 645 28.72 -0.72 -0.22
N PRO A 646 28.58 -2.05 -0.05
CA PRO A 646 27.51 -2.79 -0.72
C PRO A 646 26.12 -2.21 -0.42
N PRO A 647 25.18 -2.24 -1.39
CA PRO A 647 23.84 -1.69 -1.18
C PRO A 647 23.15 -2.30 0.04
N GLY A 648 22.62 -1.42 0.92
CA GLY A 648 21.88 -1.84 2.09
C GLY A 648 22.73 -2.55 3.18
N SER A 649 24.05 -2.29 3.22
CA SER A 649 24.95 -2.82 4.26
C SER A 649 24.67 -2.22 5.62
N ARG A 650 24.31 -0.94 5.69
CA ARG A 650 23.98 -0.22 6.93
C ARG A 650 22.48 -0.23 7.18
N ARG A 651 22.11 -0.06 8.47
CA ARG A 651 20.72 0.00 8.92
C ARG A 651 20.48 1.20 9.82
N PHE A 652 19.27 1.75 9.72
CA PHE A 652 18.76 2.62 10.78
C PHE A 652 18.74 1.89 12.13
N PRO A 653 18.73 2.62 13.25
CA PRO A 653 18.42 2.04 14.56
C PRO A 653 17.10 1.28 14.55
N ASP A 654 16.96 0.34 15.48
CA ASP A 654 15.72 -0.42 15.63
C ASP A 654 14.53 0.53 15.87
N TYR A 655 13.43 0.22 15.21
CA TYR A 655 12.19 0.94 15.41
C TYR A 655 11.42 0.35 16.59
N PHE A 656 10.97 1.20 17.50
CA PHE A 656 10.05 0.82 18.56
C PHE A 656 8.95 1.87 18.74
N SER A 657 7.71 1.42 18.85
CA SER A 657 6.57 2.31 19.13
C SER A 657 5.53 1.59 20.00
N LEU A 658 5.20 2.20 21.12
CA LEU A 658 4.07 1.83 21.97
C LEU A 658 3.03 2.93 21.93
N ASN A 659 1.85 2.64 21.37
CA ASN A 659 0.73 3.56 21.37
C ASN A 659 -0.34 3.06 22.34
N VAL A 660 -0.85 3.96 23.20
CA VAL A 660 -1.85 3.62 24.23
C VAL A 660 -2.90 4.70 24.28
N HIS A 661 -4.15 4.29 24.08
CA HIS A 661 -5.29 5.21 24.08
C HIS A 661 -6.41 4.68 24.97
N LEU A 662 -7.07 5.57 25.69
CA LEU A 662 -8.28 5.31 26.45
C LEU A 662 -9.48 5.93 25.75
N GLU A 663 -10.56 5.17 25.59
CA GLU A 663 -11.81 5.65 25.02
C GLU A 663 -12.95 5.42 26.00
N ARG A 664 -13.79 6.45 26.18
CA ARG A 664 -15.06 6.34 26.93
C ARG A 664 -16.21 6.77 26.04
N ARG A 665 -17.27 5.96 26.03
CA ARG A 665 -18.54 6.32 25.40
C ARG A 665 -19.49 6.89 26.44
N PHE A 666 -20.21 7.92 26.07
CA PHE A 666 -21.18 8.61 26.94
C PHE A 666 -22.36 9.14 26.12
N ARG A 667 -23.45 9.48 26.80
CA ARG A 667 -24.62 10.13 26.20
C ARG A 667 -24.65 11.60 26.58
N LEU A 668 -24.83 12.45 25.57
CA LEU A 668 -24.99 13.88 25.75
C LEU A 668 -26.04 14.39 24.75
N PHE A 669 -27.03 15.17 25.23
CA PHE A 669 -28.13 15.69 24.40
C PHE A 669 -28.91 14.61 23.63
N GLY A 670 -29.11 13.42 24.23
CA GLY A 670 -29.81 12.30 23.58
C GLY A 670 -29.03 11.56 22.49
N PHE A 671 -27.78 11.92 22.27
CA PHE A 671 -26.88 11.29 21.29
C PHE A 671 -25.75 10.53 21.97
N GLN A 672 -25.18 9.55 21.25
CA GLN A 672 -23.98 8.84 21.68
C GLN A 672 -22.73 9.55 21.17
N TRP A 673 -21.79 9.70 22.08
CA TRP A 673 -20.46 10.27 21.84
C TRP A 673 -19.37 9.32 22.31
N ALA A 674 -18.18 9.44 21.76
CA ALA A 674 -16.99 8.78 22.28
C ALA A 674 -15.83 9.79 22.35
N LEU A 675 -15.22 9.86 23.52
CA LEU A 675 -14.00 10.63 23.75
C LEU A 675 -12.84 9.66 23.89
N ARG A 676 -11.79 9.87 23.10
CA ARG A 676 -10.53 9.12 23.17
C ARG A 676 -9.40 10.07 23.44
N ALA A 677 -8.50 9.68 24.34
CA ALA A 677 -7.24 10.38 24.59
C ALA A 677 -6.12 9.37 24.83
N GLY A 678 -4.89 9.73 24.46
CA GLY A 678 -3.75 8.85 24.65
C GLY A 678 -2.48 9.36 24.01
N PHE A 679 -1.48 8.53 24.02
CA PHE A 679 -0.15 8.83 23.50
C PHE A 679 0.22 7.88 22.37
N ASN A 680 0.76 8.42 21.30
CA ASN A 680 1.54 7.68 20.33
C ASN A 680 3.00 7.76 20.74
N ASN A 681 3.74 6.65 20.57
CA ASN A 681 5.10 6.49 21.02
C ASN A 681 5.28 6.89 22.50
N LEU A 682 4.53 6.23 23.37
CA LEU A 682 4.47 6.53 24.82
C LEU A 682 5.85 6.53 25.46
N THR A 683 6.75 5.65 25.03
CA THR A 683 8.12 5.51 25.54
C THR A 683 9.07 6.59 25.07
N ASP A 684 8.63 7.46 24.15
CA ASP A 684 9.47 8.49 23.52
C ASP A 684 10.71 7.96 22.80
N HIS A 685 10.62 6.71 22.29
CA HIS A 685 11.74 6.09 21.58
C HIS A 685 12.10 6.89 20.32
N ALA A 686 13.38 7.13 20.11
CA ALA A 686 13.88 7.85 18.95
C ALA A 686 13.79 6.98 17.70
N ASN A 687 12.85 7.33 16.79
CA ASN A 687 12.63 6.63 15.52
C ASN A 687 13.04 7.54 14.35
N PRO A 688 14.33 7.57 13.95
CA PRO A 688 14.78 8.44 12.87
C PRO A 688 14.24 7.98 11.52
N THR A 689 14.00 8.94 10.63
CA THR A 689 13.52 8.69 9.27
C THR A 689 14.49 9.15 8.19
N VAL A 690 15.50 9.92 8.57
CA VAL A 690 16.52 10.49 7.66
C VAL A 690 17.90 10.25 8.28
N VAL A 691 18.90 10.02 7.46
CA VAL A 691 20.30 9.88 7.85
C VAL A 691 21.19 10.64 6.88
N ASN A 692 22.21 11.32 7.38
CA ASN A 692 23.30 11.78 6.54
C ASN A 692 24.19 10.57 6.25
N ASN A 693 24.09 10.06 5.04
CA ASN A 693 24.77 8.84 4.57
C ASN A 693 26.03 9.11 3.74
N ASN A 694 26.48 10.37 3.66
CA ASN A 694 27.71 10.73 2.96
C ASN A 694 28.90 10.59 3.89
N ILE A 695 29.84 9.68 3.56
CA ILE A 695 30.99 9.36 4.42
C ILE A 695 31.96 10.53 4.58
N ASP A 696 32.01 11.43 3.57
CA ASP A 696 32.91 12.61 3.58
C ASP A 696 32.30 13.79 4.31
N SER A 697 31.06 13.63 4.84
CA SER A 697 30.42 14.65 5.68
C SER A 697 30.93 14.61 7.11
N PRO A 698 31.23 15.76 7.74
CA PRO A 698 31.46 15.84 9.19
C PRO A 698 30.29 15.32 10.04
N GLY A 699 29.09 15.36 9.47
CA GLY A 699 27.87 14.83 10.08
C GLY A 699 27.51 13.41 9.60
N PHE A 700 28.46 12.61 9.13
CA PHE A 700 28.20 11.23 8.74
C PHE A 700 27.52 10.44 9.86
N LEU A 701 26.48 9.67 9.51
CA LEU A 701 25.61 8.94 10.44
C LEU A 701 24.83 9.82 11.43
N THR A 702 24.67 11.11 11.17
CA THR A 702 23.70 11.92 11.90
C THR A 702 22.30 11.52 11.49
N PHE A 703 21.51 11.06 12.46
CA PHE A 703 20.11 10.67 12.26
C PHE A 703 19.19 11.82 12.63
N ALA A 704 18.18 12.07 11.78
CA ALA A 704 17.21 13.15 11.94
C ALA A 704 15.77 12.69 11.63
N GLY A 705 14.81 13.61 11.70
CA GLY A 705 13.40 13.31 11.46
C GLY A 705 12.79 12.45 12.57
N LEU A 706 13.24 12.68 13.81
CA LEU A 706 12.79 11.93 14.99
C LEU A 706 11.30 12.17 15.25
N ARG A 707 10.54 11.10 15.39
CA ARG A 707 9.14 11.12 15.79
C ARG A 707 9.02 10.78 17.27
N GLY A 708 9.06 11.77 18.12
CA GLY A 708 8.89 11.61 19.56
C GLY A 708 7.45 11.33 19.99
N ARG A 709 7.25 11.23 21.32
CA ARG A 709 5.93 11.04 21.94
C ARG A 709 4.97 12.14 21.55
N THR A 710 3.74 11.75 21.21
CA THR A 710 2.69 12.68 20.79
C THR A 710 1.39 12.38 21.52
N PHE A 711 0.84 13.35 22.24
CA PHE A 711 -0.52 13.28 22.78
C PHE A 711 -1.53 13.44 21.65
N THR A 712 -2.58 12.62 21.65
CA THR A 712 -3.69 12.69 20.69
C THR A 712 -5.02 12.60 21.39
N GLY A 713 -5.96 13.43 20.94
CA GLY A 713 -7.35 13.40 21.37
C GLY A 713 -8.29 13.18 20.17
N ARG A 714 -9.42 12.51 20.39
CA ARG A 714 -10.41 12.29 19.34
C ARG A 714 -11.82 12.32 19.93
N ILE A 715 -12.68 13.15 19.37
CA ILE A 715 -14.09 13.18 19.66
C ILE A 715 -14.85 12.59 18.48
N ARG A 716 -15.78 11.67 18.78
CA ARG A 716 -16.67 11.07 17.80
C ARG A 716 -18.12 11.30 18.17
N PHE A 717 -18.91 11.71 17.21
CA PHE A 717 -20.34 11.67 17.25
C PHE A 717 -20.82 10.36 16.62
N LEU A 718 -21.58 9.56 17.35
CA LEU A 718 -21.99 8.22 16.95
C LEU A 718 -23.49 8.14 16.57
N GLY A 719 -24.20 9.27 16.62
CA GLY A 719 -25.61 9.36 16.27
C GLY A 719 -26.56 8.95 17.41
N ARG A 720 -27.82 8.71 17.07
CA ARG A 720 -28.83 8.08 17.96
C ARG A 720 -28.73 6.57 17.83
N LYS A 721 -28.94 5.86 18.93
CA LYS A 721 -29.11 4.40 18.90
C LYS A 721 -30.44 4.04 18.26
#